data_48232e1de7ef2a6c2d4f332a2a636d75
#
_entry.id   48232e1de7ef2a6c2d4f332a2a636d75
#
_cell.length_a   1.000
_cell.length_b   1.000
_cell.length_c   1.000
_cell.angle_alpha   90.00
_cell.angle_beta   90.00
_cell.angle_gamma   90.00
#
_symmetry.space_group_name_H-M   'P 1'
#
loop_
_entity.id
_entity.type
_entity.pdbx_description
1 polymer ?
#
loop_
_entity_poly.entity_id
_entity_poly.type
_entity_poly.pdbx_seq_one_letter_code
_entity_poly.pdbx_strand_id
1 'polypeptide(L)'
;MNFALRIYRRLAEAFPHEFKLVYGTEVTQLGEDVVEDIARRQGVAGLMRLIADIAIRVPLEYLSEMRRDLRYAVRALFKSPGFALVGIISLGLGMGVTTSVFSKVWAQMFRGLPAVANSEELVMPQNPVSYYYVEQYRAQKSLFTGAAAFQNGVPFNVTLQGSGNAKPERVFGQLVSPEYFAVLGVKAQRGRVLDAGLDKPGDAPAVVITDRFWRNRLNSSSDALGQTLRLNGQLATIVGITPKDFKGALPSVPTELFVPTTVPAALAPELSNEVLHKRDAKVFQAMMRMAPGVTIDSAEAGLDGITRRLDQEDTSNLVRADKSRRVTLLEGGRVMPIPRALRPVVLGFVTILIGLVLTIACMNLANMLLARGAARRKELAIRLAVGASRFRLIRQMLSEGILLAMLGGLAGLGLAYWLSILSSQLKLPQAVPQEMDAGMDWHALLFTFALAILCGVGFSLAPALEATRSDLAPTLKQGAAMQLRGYRRFGMRNLLVVGQVAGSLMLLLITGFLVMGITKTNSVQTKFDPNSMYLLSIDPVRDGYSSEKAQALFEKLPGRLKSVGAVRGVALAAEAPFSIIGRVARLTAANKTVKAVSKETVGAGYFAIMSEKMLAGREFTETDQRSPAHEQGDVVLPAVLNESAARGFFGNGNAIGQRVTEDKQAFEVVGVVADLKNGIPDDDQPAAAMYVPLTQRDFASPPAGGVTIMVRSDAGTDALAGIRRELASMDPNLAVFDVRTLAEYLELSRAFMRLSLDMYGGIGLFGLVLAAIGLAGVTAYAVARRRKEIGIRMALGARKTQVLGLVLREGVALVTAGTVLGFLGAMAMVKVLSALTSVFSDAFNVSTSDPRLIVGAPLLLAALALLACYIPARRSMKIDPVKALRQE
;
A
#
# COMPACT_ATOMS: atom_id res chain seq x y z
N MET A 1 25.27 -24.51 -54.32
CA MET A 1 24.73 -23.37 -55.08
C MET A 1 23.25 -23.13 -54.77
N ASN A 2 22.35 -24.04 -55.05
CA ASN A 2 20.90 -23.87 -54.83
C ASN A 2 20.48 -23.58 -53.35
N PHE A 3 21.25 -24.01 -52.39
CA PHE A 3 20.98 -23.75 -50.97
C PHE A 3 21.38 -22.33 -50.59
N ALA A 4 22.55 -21.85 -51.01
CA ALA A 4 23.03 -20.49 -50.77
C ALA A 4 22.15 -19.43 -51.46
N LEU A 5 21.70 -19.69 -52.68
CA LEU A 5 20.74 -18.85 -53.41
C LEU A 5 19.39 -18.76 -52.68
N ARG A 6 18.91 -19.86 -52.12
CA ARG A 6 17.67 -19.85 -51.31
C ARG A 6 17.83 -19.03 -50.02
N ILE A 7 18.96 -19.13 -49.33
CA ILE A 7 19.21 -18.30 -48.13
C ILE A 7 19.34 -16.84 -48.54
N TYR A 8 20.09 -16.53 -49.58
CA TYR A 8 20.22 -15.19 -50.10
C TYR A 8 18.86 -14.54 -50.41
N ARG A 9 17.98 -15.22 -51.16
CA ARG A 9 16.62 -14.74 -51.48
C ARG A 9 15.80 -14.49 -50.22
N ARG A 10 15.82 -15.40 -49.25
CA ARG A 10 15.14 -15.19 -47.96
C ARG A 10 15.68 -13.98 -47.18
N LEU A 11 16.97 -13.78 -47.17
CA LEU A 11 17.58 -12.62 -46.53
C LEU A 11 17.29 -11.33 -47.31
N ALA A 12 17.30 -11.37 -48.63
CA ALA A 12 16.90 -10.25 -49.48
C ALA A 12 15.42 -9.87 -49.32
N GLU A 13 14.56 -10.88 -49.12
CA GLU A 13 13.17 -10.66 -48.76
C GLU A 13 13.00 -10.09 -47.32
N ALA A 14 13.96 -10.28 -46.44
CA ALA A 14 13.93 -9.77 -45.08
C ALA A 14 14.28 -8.27 -44.96
N PHE A 15 14.79 -7.63 -46.05
CA PHE A 15 15.02 -6.19 -46.01
C PHE A 15 13.73 -5.39 -45.82
N PRO A 16 13.81 -4.19 -45.19
CA PRO A 16 12.65 -3.31 -45.04
C PRO A 16 11.92 -3.05 -46.34
N HIS A 17 10.60 -2.89 -46.25
CA HIS A 17 9.76 -2.72 -47.45
C HIS A 17 10.17 -1.52 -48.34
N GLU A 18 10.67 -0.44 -47.73
CA GLU A 18 11.14 0.74 -48.47
C GLU A 18 12.44 0.49 -49.22
N PHE A 19 13.35 -0.22 -48.60
CA PHE A 19 14.59 -0.64 -49.24
C PHE A 19 14.27 -1.52 -50.48
N LYS A 20 13.28 -2.42 -50.32
CA LYS A 20 12.82 -3.30 -51.43
C LYS A 20 12.14 -2.53 -52.54
N LEU A 21 11.43 -1.45 -52.30
CA LEU A 21 10.83 -0.63 -53.34
C LEU A 21 11.85 0.13 -54.19
N VAL A 22 12.98 0.52 -53.58
CA VAL A 22 14.01 1.29 -54.28
C VAL A 22 15.08 0.37 -54.90
N TYR A 23 15.49 -0.66 -54.20
CA TYR A 23 16.64 -1.51 -54.56
C TYR A 23 16.30 -2.98 -54.71
N GLY A 24 15.05 -3.40 -54.54
CA GLY A 24 14.65 -4.81 -54.43
C GLY A 24 14.93 -5.63 -55.72
N THR A 25 14.66 -5.06 -56.90
CA THR A 25 14.99 -5.67 -58.21
C THR A 25 16.52 -5.78 -58.38
N GLU A 26 17.25 -4.73 -58.06
CA GLU A 26 18.70 -4.72 -58.17
C GLU A 26 19.36 -5.69 -57.18
N VAL A 27 18.94 -5.70 -55.91
CA VAL A 27 19.44 -6.62 -54.90
C VAL A 27 19.16 -8.06 -55.23
N THR A 28 18.01 -8.37 -55.86
CA THR A 28 17.68 -9.74 -56.19
C THR A 28 18.43 -10.19 -57.47
N GLN A 29 18.44 -9.41 -58.55
CA GLN A 29 19.09 -9.78 -59.81
C GLN A 29 20.62 -9.71 -59.72
N LEU A 30 21.22 -8.55 -59.31
CA LEU A 30 22.62 -8.43 -59.11
C LEU A 30 23.20 -9.38 -58.04
N GLY A 31 22.40 -9.68 -57.02
CA GLY A 31 22.79 -10.58 -55.95
C GLY A 31 22.84 -12.04 -56.40
N GLU A 32 22.00 -12.47 -57.31
CA GLU A 32 22.08 -13.80 -57.87
C GLU A 32 23.36 -13.95 -58.74
N ASP A 33 23.69 -12.94 -59.54
CA ASP A 33 24.92 -12.90 -60.36
C ASP A 33 26.16 -12.89 -59.44
N VAL A 34 26.14 -12.10 -58.38
CA VAL A 34 27.21 -12.01 -57.37
C VAL A 34 27.39 -13.31 -56.60
N VAL A 35 26.32 -14.01 -56.23
CA VAL A 35 26.37 -15.32 -55.57
C VAL A 35 27.05 -16.35 -56.46
N GLU A 36 26.74 -16.35 -57.79
CA GLU A 36 27.37 -17.26 -58.72
C GLU A 36 28.87 -16.94 -58.93
N ASP A 37 29.22 -15.68 -59.08
CA ASP A 37 30.63 -15.28 -59.28
C ASP A 37 31.47 -15.54 -58.00
N ILE A 38 30.98 -15.22 -56.83
CA ILE A 38 31.63 -15.56 -55.56
C ILE A 38 31.75 -17.06 -55.33
N ALA A 39 30.76 -17.85 -55.71
CA ALA A 39 30.82 -19.31 -55.65
C ALA A 39 31.91 -19.87 -56.52
N ARG A 40 32.08 -19.31 -57.72
CA ARG A 40 33.14 -19.70 -58.66
C ARG A 40 34.55 -19.26 -58.22
N ARG A 41 34.72 -18.02 -57.69
CA ARG A 41 36.07 -17.45 -57.39
C ARG A 41 36.53 -17.75 -55.96
N GLN A 42 35.63 -17.77 -54.96
CA GLN A 42 36.02 -17.83 -53.54
C GLN A 42 35.43 -19.06 -52.83
N GLY A 43 34.63 -19.89 -53.51
CA GLY A 43 34.06 -21.10 -52.95
C GLY A 43 33.11 -20.88 -51.78
N VAL A 44 33.04 -21.84 -50.88
CA VAL A 44 32.10 -21.84 -49.76
C VAL A 44 32.39 -20.72 -48.74
N ALA A 45 33.65 -20.37 -48.54
CA ALA A 45 34.08 -19.30 -47.63
C ALA A 45 33.60 -17.91 -48.04
N GLY A 46 33.61 -17.65 -49.39
CA GLY A 46 33.10 -16.39 -49.94
C GLY A 46 31.59 -16.28 -49.79
N LEU A 47 30.86 -17.38 -50.03
CA LEU A 47 29.42 -17.45 -49.83
C LEU A 47 28.99 -17.22 -48.37
N MET A 48 29.70 -17.82 -47.43
CA MET A 48 29.44 -17.58 -46.01
C MET A 48 29.64 -16.10 -45.59
N ARG A 49 30.69 -15.46 -46.12
CA ARG A 49 30.91 -14.02 -45.90
C ARG A 49 29.80 -13.15 -46.46
N LEU A 50 29.34 -13.44 -47.66
CA LEU A 50 28.20 -12.72 -48.31
C LEU A 50 26.92 -12.88 -47.52
N ILE A 51 26.61 -14.10 -47.11
CA ILE A 51 25.42 -14.38 -46.29
C ILE A 51 25.49 -13.68 -44.93
N ALA A 52 26.69 -13.67 -44.27
CA ALA A 52 26.92 -12.98 -43.01
C ALA A 52 26.81 -11.45 -43.18
N ASP A 53 27.32 -10.89 -44.25
CA ASP A 53 27.23 -9.44 -44.54
C ASP A 53 25.75 -9.01 -44.68
N ILE A 54 24.97 -9.78 -45.48
CA ILE A 54 23.55 -9.48 -45.64
C ILE A 54 22.78 -9.65 -44.33
N ALA A 55 23.07 -10.72 -43.60
CA ALA A 55 22.44 -10.98 -42.29
C ALA A 55 22.71 -9.87 -41.28
N ILE A 56 23.89 -9.19 -41.34
CA ILE A 56 24.22 -8.03 -40.55
C ILE A 56 23.60 -6.75 -41.11
N ARG A 57 23.54 -6.59 -42.46
CA ARG A 57 22.96 -5.40 -43.07
C ARG A 57 21.47 -5.26 -42.91
N VAL A 58 20.71 -6.38 -42.90
CA VAL A 58 19.26 -6.34 -42.70
C VAL A 58 18.89 -5.64 -41.40
N PRO A 59 19.38 -6.04 -40.20
CA PRO A 59 19.06 -5.33 -38.95
C PRO A 59 19.62 -3.90 -38.90
N LEU A 60 20.78 -3.63 -39.51
CA LEU A 60 21.33 -2.28 -39.62
C LEU A 60 20.43 -1.35 -40.44
N GLU A 61 19.81 -1.84 -41.51
CA GLU A 61 18.90 -1.02 -42.31
C GLU A 61 17.60 -0.73 -41.54
N TYR A 62 17.04 -1.71 -40.82
CA TYR A 62 15.94 -1.47 -39.88
C TYR A 62 16.30 -0.42 -38.81
N LEU A 63 17.51 -0.48 -38.27
CA LEU A 63 18.01 0.50 -37.30
C LEU A 63 18.16 1.89 -37.94
N SER A 64 18.62 1.96 -39.18
CA SER A 64 18.77 3.23 -39.91
C SER A 64 17.41 3.90 -40.16
N GLU A 65 16.41 3.10 -40.54
CA GLU A 65 15.01 3.55 -40.72
C GLU A 65 14.42 4.01 -39.36
N MET A 66 14.59 3.24 -38.28
CA MET A 66 14.12 3.59 -36.96
C MET A 66 14.76 4.88 -36.46
N ARG A 67 16.06 5.09 -36.72
CA ARG A 67 16.78 6.34 -36.40
C ARG A 67 16.22 7.53 -37.18
N ARG A 68 15.85 7.35 -38.45
CA ARG A 68 15.18 8.38 -39.27
C ARG A 68 13.80 8.73 -38.71
N ASP A 69 13.01 7.72 -38.38
CA ASP A 69 11.68 7.92 -37.81
C ASP A 69 11.74 8.59 -36.44
N LEU A 70 12.71 8.21 -35.60
CA LEU A 70 12.94 8.82 -34.29
C LEU A 70 13.35 10.29 -34.41
N ARG A 71 14.28 10.63 -35.32
CA ARG A 71 14.64 12.03 -35.58
C ARG A 71 13.44 12.85 -36.04
N TYR A 72 12.60 12.26 -36.87
CA TYR A 72 11.38 12.93 -37.30
C TYR A 72 10.42 13.13 -36.10
N ALA A 73 10.20 12.12 -35.30
CA ALA A 73 9.36 12.18 -34.12
C ALA A 73 9.84 13.29 -33.15
N VAL A 74 11.15 13.35 -32.87
CA VAL A 74 11.76 14.40 -32.03
C VAL A 74 11.49 15.78 -32.61
N ARG A 75 11.76 16.01 -33.92
CA ARG A 75 11.49 17.31 -34.57
C ARG A 75 10.01 17.67 -34.55
N ALA A 76 9.12 16.67 -34.71
CA ALA A 76 7.68 16.85 -34.70
C ALA A 76 7.18 17.28 -33.30
N LEU A 77 7.77 16.74 -32.22
CA LEU A 77 7.45 17.11 -30.84
C LEU A 77 7.92 18.52 -30.52
N PHE A 78 9.14 18.90 -30.93
CA PHE A 78 9.66 20.27 -30.75
C PHE A 78 8.85 21.33 -31.48
N LYS A 79 8.25 21.00 -32.65
CA LYS A 79 7.36 21.92 -33.37
C LYS A 79 6.01 22.16 -32.69
N SER A 80 5.65 21.33 -31.71
CA SER A 80 4.38 21.44 -30.96
C SER A 80 4.61 21.19 -29.46
N PRO A 81 5.30 22.12 -28.76
CA PRO A 81 5.75 21.89 -27.37
C PRO A 81 4.58 21.71 -26.38
N GLY A 82 3.49 22.47 -26.56
CA GLY A 82 2.30 22.33 -25.71
C GLY A 82 1.66 20.95 -25.81
N PHE A 83 1.59 20.36 -27.01
CA PHE A 83 1.12 18.99 -27.20
C PHE A 83 2.04 17.98 -26.51
N ALA A 84 3.36 18.11 -26.72
CA ALA A 84 4.34 17.21 -26.13
C ALA A 84 4.28 17.26 -24.59
N LEU A 85 4.25 18.47 -24.03
CA LEU A 85 4.21 18.68 -22.57
C LEU A 85 2.95 18.04 -21.93
N VAL A 86 1.77 18.29 -22.50
CA VAL A 86 0.52 17.73 -21.98
C VAL A 86 0.52 16.21 -22.09
N GLY A 87 1.03 15.65 -23.20
CA GLY A 87 1.18 14.20 -23.40
C GLY A 87 2.13 13.58 -22.38
N ILE A 88 3.31 14.18 -22.19
CA ILE A 88 4.33 13.70 -21.22
C ILE A 88 3.79 13.79 -19.79
N ILE A 89 3.14 14.90 -19.41
CA ILE A 89 2.55 15.05 -18.07
C ILE A 89 1.44 14.02 -17.85
N SER A 90 0.51 13.87 -18.80
CA SER A 90 -0.60 12.92 -18.67
C SER A 90 -0.10 11.48 -18.51
N LEU A 91 0.85 11.06 -19.34
CA LEU A 91 1.45 9.72 -19.27
C LEU A 91 2.37 9.59 -18.06
N GLY A 92 3.16 10.61 -17.74
CA GLY A 92 4.07 10.61 -16.61
C GLY A 92 3.35 10.46 -15.27
N LEU A 93 2.26 11.18 -15.08
CA LEU A 93 1.41 11.05 -13.91
C LEU A 93 0.76 9.66 -13.85
N GLY A 94 0.16 9.21 -14.95
CA GLY A 94 -0.45 7.87 -15.03
C GLY A 94 0.55 6.75 -14.75
N MET A 95 1.69 6.75 -15.45
CA MET A 95 2.73 5.73 -15.28
C MET A 95 3.42 5.85 -13.92
N GLY A 96 3.63 7.06 -13.39
CA GLY A 96 4.26 7.28 -12.10
C GLY A 96 3.46 6.70 -10.94
N VAL A 97 2.16 6.99 -10.90
CA VAL A 97 1.25 6.41 -9.90
C VAL A 97 1.20 4.88 -10.02
N THR A 98 1.02 4.37 -11.24
CA THR A 98 0.94 2.91 -11.47
C THR A 98 2.25 2.19 -11.13
N THR A 99 3.40 2.77 -11.47
CA THR A 99 4.72 2.22 -11.12
C THR A 99 4.95 2.23 -9.61
N SER A 100 4.56 3.31 -8.91
CA SER A 100 4.68 3.40 -7.45
C SER A 100 3.83 2.32 -6.76
N VAL A 101 2.57 2.15 -7.19
CA VAL A 101 1.69 1.11 -6.65
C VAL A 101 2.22 -0.28 -6.96
N PHE A 102 2.62 -0.53 -8.21
CA PHE A 102 3.19 -1.81 -8.63
C PHE A 102 4.45 -2.16 -7.81
N SER A 103 5.39 -1.22 -7.67
CA SER A 103 6.64 -1.44 -6.92
C SER A 103 6.37 -1.85 -5.47
N LYS A 104 5.42 -1.20 -4.80
CA LYS A 104 5.03 -1.52 -3.42
C LYS A 104 4.37 -2.90 -3.33
N VAL A 105 3.41 -3.19 -4.21
CA VAL A 105 2.72 -4.49 -4.22
C VAL A 105 3.71 -5.61 -4.54
N TRP A 106 4.60 -5.40 -5.51
CA TRP A 106 5.64 -6.35 -5.86
C TRP A 106 6.57 -6.61 -4.67
N ALA A 107 7.08 -5.54 -4.02
CA ALA A 107 7.97 -5.65 -2.88
C ALA A 107 7.33 -6.38 -1.69
N GLN A 108 6.04 -6.17 -1.44
CA GLN A 108 5.35 -6.78 -0.32
C GLN A 108 4.93 -8.23 -0.59
N MET A 109 4.40 -8.53 -1.79
CA MET A 109 3.77 -9.81 -2.08
C MET A 109 4.69 -10.85 -2.74
N PHE A 110 5.67 -10.38 -3.53
CA PHE A 110 6.49 -11.27 -4.36
C PHE A 110 7.97 -11.29 -3.97
N ARG A 111 8.48 -10.21 -3.37
CA ARG A 111 9.88 -10.16 -2.95
C ARG A 111 10.10 -11.12 -1.78
N GLY A 112 11.13 -11.95 -1.91
CA GLY A 112 11.60 -12.79 -0.80
C GLY A 112 12.22 -11.95 0.31
N LEU A 113 12.32 -12.53 1.51
CA LEU A 113 12.99 -11.87 2.63
C LEU A 113 14.45 -11.57 2.27
N PRO A 114 14.91 -10.33 2.45
CA PRO A 114 16.29 -9.96 2.14
C PRO A 114 17.30 -10.75 2.99
N ALA A 115 18.42 -11.15 2.40
CA ALA A 115 19.50 -11.92 3.03
C ALA A 115 19.09 -13.29 3.58
N VAL A 116 17.93 -13.83 3.17
CA VAL A 116 17.42 -15.16 3.54
C VAL A 116 17.59 -16.10 2.36
N ALA A 117 18.23 -17.24 2.60
CA ALA A 117 18.44 -18.25 1.56
C ALA A 117 17.15 -19.04 1.29
N ASN A 118 16.85 -19.28 -0.01
CA ASN A 118 15.69 -20.06 -0.46
C ASN A 118 14.40 -19.67 0.28
N SER A 119 14.08 -18.37 0.25
CA SER A 119 12.94 -17.85 1.02
C SER A 119 11.59 -18.44 0.60
N GLU A 120 11.47 -18.98 -0.62
CA GLU A 120 10.28 -19.66 -1.13
C GLU A 120 9.97 -21.00 -0.42
N GLU A 121 10.95 -21.60 0.23
CA GLU A 121 10.76 -22.84 1.03
C GLU A 121 10.20 -22.55 2.44
N LEU A 122 10.15 -21.27 2.83
CA LEU A 122 9.72 -20.87 4.17
C LEU A 122 8.21 -20.69 4.23
N VAL A 123 7.62 -21.33 5.25
CA VAL A 123 6.19 -21.22 5.55
C VAL A 123 5.96 -20.87 7.01
N MET A 124 4.81 -20.25 7.31
CA MET A 124 4.41 -19.91 8.66
C MET A 124 2.90 -20.09 8.84
N PRO A 125 2.40 -20.52 10.01
CA PRO A 125 0.98 -20.49 10.31
C PRO A 125 0.43 -19.06 10.30
N GLN A 126 -0.80 -18.90 9.82
CA GLN A 126 -1.47 -17.60 9.79
C GLN A 126 -1.65 -17.01 11.20
N ASN A 127 -1.96 -17.84 12.17
CA ASN A 127 -2.17 -17.47 13.56
C ASN A 127 -0.95 -17.79 14.42
N PRO A 128 -0.67 -16.99 15.46
CA PRO A 128 0.34 -17.34 16.46
C PRO A 128 0.04 -18.70 17.10
N VAL A 129 1.10 -19.38 17.48
CA VAL A 129 1.06 -20.70 18.13
C VAL A 129 1.82 -20.65 19.46
N SER A 130 1.63 -21.65 20.35
CA SER A 130 2.47 -21.77 21.51
C SER A 130 3.86 -22.36 21.16
N TYR A 131 4.83 -22.12 22.01
CA TYR A 131 6.18 -22.66 21.85
C TYR A 131 6.16 -24.19 21.76
N TYR A 132 5.30 -24.85 22.56
CA TYR A 132 5.05 -26.29 22.53
C TYR A 132 4.68 -26.80 21.12
N TYR A 133 3.78 -26.10 20.40
CA TYR A 133 3.43 -26.53 19.05
C TYR A 133 4.60 -26.37 18.08
N VAL A 134 5.44 -25.35 18.24
CA VAL A 134 6.63 -25.17 17.39
C VAL A 134 7.60 -26.35 17.57
N GLU A 135 7.79 -26.83 18.81
CA GLU A 135 8.61 -28.03 19.10
C GLU A 135 8.04 -29.27 18.43
N GLN A 136 6.71 -29.45 18.50
CA GLN A 136 6.06 -30.57 17.83
C GLN A 136 6.18 -30.52 16.30
N TYR A 137 6.10 -29.30 15.72
CA TYR A 137 6.31 -29.10 14.29
C TYR A 137 7.76 -29.34 13.89
N ARG A 138 8.72 -28.96 14.72
CA ARG A 138 10.17 -29.24 14.56
C ARG A 138 10.48 -30.73 14.50
N ALA A 139 9.74 -31.54 15.26
CA ALA A 139 9.89 -33.01 15.27
C ALA A 139 9.47 -33.67 13.96
N GLN A 140 8.68 -32.98 13.09
CA GLN A 140 8.18 -33.55 11.83
C GLN A 140 9.19 -33.44 10.70
N LYS A 141 10.26 -34.23 10.74
CA LYS A 141 11.35 -34.17 9.74
C LYS A 141 10.93 -34.55 8.32
N SER A 142 9.81 -35.27 8.15
CA SER A 142 9.24 -35.58 6.84
C SER A 142 8.62 -34.39 6.15
N LEU A 143 8.16 -33.37 6.90
CA LEU A 143 7.52 -32.18 6.38
C LEU A 143 8.48 -30.96 6.36
N PHE A 144 9.32 -30.86 7.40
CA PHE A 144 10.17 -29.69 7.61
C PHE A 144 11.61 -30.06 7.93
N THR A 145 12.55 -29.40 7.28
CA THR A 145 13.99 -29.54 7.64
C THR A 145 14.29 -28.83 8.95
N GLY A 146 13.51 -27.81 9.31
CA GLY A 146 13.63 -27.09 10.57
C GLY A 146 12.40 -26.24 10.85
N ALA A 147 12.17 -25.96 12.16
CA ALA A 147 11.16 -25.03 12.62
C ALA A 147 11.73 -24.16 13.76
N ALA A 148 11.42 -22.88 13.74
CA ALA A 148 11.86 -21.91 14.71
C ALA A 148 10.67 -21.08 15.22
N ALA A 149 10.67 -20.80 16.53
CA ALA A 149 9.75 -19.86 17.14
C ALA A 149 10.35 -18.47 17.12
N PHE A 150 9.49 -17.45 16.92
CA PHE A 150 9.89 -16.06 17.08
C PHE A 150 8.71 -15.19 17.50
N GLN A 151 9.03 -14.11 18.21
CA GLN A 151 8.07 -13.06 18.59
C GLN A 151 8.64 -11.71 18.18
N ASN A 152 7.89 -10.95 17.40
CA ASN A 152 8.28 -9.64 16.90
C ASN A 152 7.87 -8.52 17.85
N GLY A 153 8.56 -7.37 17.70
CA GLY A 153 8.17 -6.13 18.36
C GLY A 153 8.33 -6.17 19.88
N VAL A 154 9.22 -7.04 20.37
CA VAL A 154 9.52 -7.13 21.80
C VAL A 154 10.38 -5.94 22.19
N PRO A 155 9.93 -5.12 23.16
CA PRO A 155 10.69 -3.98 23.62
C PRO A 155 11.79 -4.40 24.58
N PHE A 156 12.94 -3.74 24.48
CA PHE A 156 14.07 -3.88 25.38
C PHE A 156 14.56 -2.49 25.80
N ASN A 157 14.79 -2.30 27.08
CA ASN A 157 15.47 -1.13 27.60
C ASN A 157 16.98 -1.40 27.59
N VAL A 158 17.72 -0.69 26.72
CA VAL A 158 19.14 -0.91 26.45
C VAL A 158 19.97 0.20 27.05
N THR A 159 21.01 -0.17 27.80
CA THR A 159 22.06 0.75 28.22
C THR A 159 23.41 0.25 27.72
N LEU A 160 24.17 1.10 27.02
CA LEU A 160 25.52 0.80 26.56
C LEU A 160 26.49 0.94 27.72
N GLN A 161 27.33 -0.08 27.99
CA GLN A 161 28.40 0.02 28.99
C GLN A 161 29.48 0.99 28.48
N GLY A 162 29.95 1.87 29.41
CA GLY A 162 31.00 2.83 29.09
C GLY A 162 30.54 4.28 28.80
N SER A 163 29.27 4.53 28.63
CA SER A 163 28.69 5.88 28.50
C SER A 163 28.18 6.38 29.84
N GLY A 164 29.07 6.67 30.76
CA GLY A 164 28.84 7.10 32.17
C GLY A 164 27.45 7.57 32.58
N ASN A 165 26.53 7.73 32.86
CA ASN A 165 25.15 8.19 33.11
C ASN A 165 24.19 8.07 31.93
N ALA A 166 24.42 7.15 30.99
CA ALA A 166 23.49 6.96 29.87
C ALA A 166 22.15 6.40 30.39
N LYS A 167 21.10 7.14 30.11
CA LYS A 167 19.73 6.69 30.42
C LYS A 167 19.39 5.48 29.53
N PRO A 168 18.62 4.51 30.07
CA PRO A 168 18.12 3.41 29.28
C PRO A 168 17.33 3.94 28.05
N GLU A 169 17.61 3.36 26.89
CA GLU A 169 16.91 3.68 25.66
C GLU A 169 16.06 2.49 25.23
N ARG A 170 14.80 2.73 24.85
CA ARG A 170 13.90 1.67 24.40
C ARG A 170 14.17 1.34 22.95
N VAL A 171 14.45 0.08 22.67
CA VAL A 171 14.60 -0.48 21.33
C VAL A 171 13.67 -1.67 21.15
N PHE A 172 13.36 -1.98 19.89
CA PHE A 172 12.55 -3.15 19.56
C PHE A 172 13.43 -4.25 18.99
N GLY A 173 13.20 -5.47 19.47
CA GLY A 173 13.90 -6.67 19.04
C GLY A 173 12.95 -7.81 18.73
N GLN A 174 13.55 -8.95 18.46
CA GLN A 174 12.84 -10.22 18.32
C GLN A 174 13.33 -11.22 19.36
N LEU A 175 12.38 -11.89 20.03
CA LEU A 175 12.68 -13.13 20.72
C LEU A 175 12.67 -14.25 19.69
N VAL A 176 13.73 -15.04 19.64
CA VAL A 176 13.89 -16.09 18.63
C VAL A 176 14.39 -17.39 19.27
N SER A 177 13.86 -18.53 18.84
CA SER A 177 14.48 -19.81 19.26
C SER A 177 15.88 -19.94 18.66
N PRO A 178 16.82 -20.65 19.31
CA PRO A 178 18.20 -20.74 18.81
C PRO A 178 18.35 -21.21 17.37
N GLU A 179 17.41 -22.00 16.86
CA GLU A 179 17.39 -22.51 15.48
C GLU A 179 16.98 -21.46 14.43
N TYR A 180 16.55 -20.29 14.84
CA TYR A 180 15.94 -19.26 13.99
C TYR A 180 16.80 -18.89 12.76
N PHE A 181 18.07 -18.59 12.99
CA PHE A 181 18.97 -18.21 11.91
C PHE A 181 19.30 -19.38 10.98
N ALA A 182 19.42 -20.59 11.54
CA ALA A 182 19.63 -21.80 10.75
C ALA A 182 18.43 -22.12 9.85
N VAL A 183 17.19 -21.98 10.38
CA VAL A 183 15.95 -22.14 9.59
C VAL A 183 15.84 -21.10 8.48
N LEU A 184 16.21 -19.86 8.74
CA LEU A 184 16.22 -18.81 7.73
C LEU A 184 17.40 -18.89 6.76
N GLY A 185 18.45 -19.65 7.09
CA GLY A 185 19.69 -19.73 6.31
C GLY A 185 20.50 -18.45 6.33
N VAL A 186 20.41 -17.65 7.42
CA VAL A 186 21.10 -16.37 7.60
C VAL A 186 22.40 -16.58 8.35
N LYS A 187 23.49 -16.05 7.82
CA LYS A 187 24.81 -16.05 8.45
C LYS A 187 25.14 -14.66 9.02
N ALA A 188 25.93 -14.61 10.08
CA ALA A 188 26.41 -13.33 10.60
C ALA A 188 27.35 -12.64 9.60
N GLN A 189 27.28 -11.31 9.51
CA GLN A 189 28.26 -10.47 8.82
C GLN A 189 29.58 -10.45 9.59
N ARG A 190 29.49 -10.41 10.92
CA ARG A 190 30.62 -10.48 11.87
C ARG A 190 30.21 -11.34 13.06
N GLY A 191 31.13 -12.11 13.62
CA GLY A 191 30.87 -12.99 14.75
C GLY A 191 30.07 -14.22 14.36
N ARG A 192 29.14 -14.65 15.21
CA ARG A 192 28.24 -15.78 15.00
C ARG A 192 26.77 -15.40 15.17
N VAL A 193 25.87 -16.17 14.60
CA VAL A 193 24.44 -16.12 14.91
C VAL A 193 24.13 -16.99 16.15
N LEU A 194 22.90 -16.91 16.63
CA LEU A 194 22.40 -17.80 17.66
C LEU A 194 22.35 -19.25 17.16
N ASP A 195 22.69 -20.19 18.00
CA ASP A 195 22.80 -21.62 17.69
C ASP A 195 22.33 -22.51 18.86
N ALA A 196 21.54 -23.55 18.55
CA ALA A 196 20.99 -24.45 19.56
C ALA A 196 22.05 -25.26 20.34
N GLY A 197 23.23 -25.44 19.80
CA GLY A 197 24.34 -26.11 20.47
C GLY A 197 25.12 -25.22 21.44
N LEU A 198 25.09 -23.90 21.21
CA LEU A 198 25.90 -22.91 21.93
C LEU A 198 25.11 -21.98 22.85
N ASP A 199 23.81 -21.78 22.60
CA ASP A 199 22.98 -20.83 23.35
C ASP A 199 21.90 -21.61 24.13
N LYS A 200 22.32 -22.38 25.14
CA LYS A 200 21.45 -23.24 25.95
C LYS A 200 20.84 -22.49 27.15
N PRO A 201 19.73 -22.99 27.69
CA PRO A 201 19.22 -22.48 28.96
C PRO A 201 20.27 -22.57 30.06
N GLY A 202 20.50 -21.44 30.76
CA GLY A 202 21.50 -21.34 31.82
C GLY A 202 22.86 -20.80 31.38
N ASP A 203 23.13 -20.68 30.10
CA ASP A 203 24.35 -20.03 29.59
C ASP A 203 24.27 -18.51 29.78
N ALA A 204 25.43 -17.84 29.68
CA ALA A 204 25.48 -16.38 29.70
C ALA A 204 24.65 -15.81 28.54
N PRO A 205 23.74 -14.82 28.77
CA PRO A 205 22.89 -14.31 27.73
C PRO A 205 23.67 -13.75 26.53
N ALA A 206 23.43 -14.31 25.37
CA ALA A 206 24.01 -13.90 24.08
C ALA A 206 22.97 -13.17 23.27
N VAL A 207 23.38 -12.10 22.55
CA VAL A 207 22.51 -11.34 21.65
C VAL A 207 23.18 -11.14 20.30
N VAL A 208 22.38 -11.14 19.25
CA VAL A 208 22.79 -10.75 17.89
C VAL A 208 22.16 -9.41 17.59
N ILE A 209 22.97 -8.45 17.17
CA ILE A 209 22.51 -7.10 16.82
C ILE A 209 22.41 -6.94 15.31
N THR A 210 21.57 -6.01 14.87
CA THR A 210 21.48 -5.67 13.45
C THR A 210 22.64 -4.75 13.02
N ASP A 211 22.98 -4.74 11.72
CA ASP A 211 23.92 -3.79 11.12
C ASP A 211 23.50 -2.34 11.43
N ARG A 212 22.19 -2.05 11.43
CA ARG A 212 21.63 -0.73 11.79
C ARG A 212 21.97 -0.32 13.21
N PHE A 213 21.77 -1.23 14.20
CA PHE A 213 22.15 -0.98 15.60
C PHE A 213 23.64 -0.73 15.72
N TRP A 214 24.46 -1.57 15.09
CA TRP A 214 25.91 -1.45 15.08
C TRP A 214 26.39 -0.10 14.53
N ARG A 215 25.82 0.34 13.40
CA ARG A 215 26.21 1.63 12.80
C ARG A 215 25.73 2.84 13.60
N ASN A 216 24.47 2.82 14.01
CA ASN A 216 23.84 4.02 14.57
C ASN A 216 24.13 4.21 16.05
N ARG A 217 24.37 3.12 16.82
CA ARG A 217 24.55 3.17 18.28
C ARG A 217 25.97 2.83 18.72
N LEU A 218 26.67 2.01 17.98
CA LEU A 218 28.06 1.62 18.27
C LEU A 218 29.05 2.24 17.27
N ASN A 219 28.64 3.23 16.47
CA ASN A 219 29.47 3.96 15.51
C ASN A 219 30.33 3.04 14.62
N SER A 220 29.82 1.86 14.26
CA SER A 220 30.54 0.86 13.48
C SER A 220 31.85 0.38 14.14
N SER A 221 31.94 0.37 15.48
CA SER A 221 33.13 -0.05 16.22
C SER A 221 33.57 -1.44 15.81
N SER A 222 34.89 -1.64 15.63
CA SER A 222 35.50 -2.95 15.41
C SER A 222 35.32 -3.90 16.57
N ASP A 223 35.27 -3.35 17.77
CA ASP A 223 35.28 -4.09 19.05
C ASP A 223 33.86 -4.33 19.60
N ALA A 224 32.84 -4.15 18.74
CA ALA A 224 31.45 -4.38 19.13
C ALA A 224 31.19 -5.85 19.57
N LEU A 225 31.90 -6.82 18.98
CA LEU A 225 31.81 -8.23 19.38
C LEU A 225 32.48 -8.45 20.74
N GLY A 226 31.79 -9.18 21.61
CA GLY A 226 32.23 -9.42 22.99
C GLY A 226 31.89 -8.29 23.97
N GLN A 227 31.43 -7.11 23.47
CA GLN A 227 30.91 -6.07 24.36
C GLN A 227 29.62 -6.54 25.04
N THR A 228 29.43 -6.07 26.27
CA THR A 228 28.21 -6.34 27.03
C THR A 228 27.26 -5.16 26.96
N LEU A 229 25.99 -5.49 26.71
CA LEU A 229 24.85 -4.58 26.80
C LEU A 229 24.08 -4.87 28.08
N ARG A 230 23.54 -3.85 28.72
CA ARG A 230 22.51 -4.06 29.74
C ARG A 230 21.16 -4.04 29.05
N LEU A 231 20.49 -5.19 29.00
CA LEU A 231 19.14 -5.37 28.45
C LEU A 231 18.18 -5.64 29.60
N ASN A 232 17.17 -4.80 29.78
CA ASN A 232 16.20 -4.92 30.86
C ASN A 232 16.87 -5.15 32.23
N GLY A 233 17.93 -4.39 32.51
CA GLY A 233 18.70 -4.51 33.74
C GLY A 233 19.70 -5.65 33.80
N GLN A 234 19.66 -6.64 32.91
CA GLN A 234 20.52 -7.83 32.84
C GLN A 234 21.65 -7.64 31.80
N LEU A 235 22.80 -8.28 32.05
CA LEU A 235 23.92 -8.24 31.14
C LEU A 235 23.74 -9.27 30.02
N ALA A 236 23.97 -8.87 28.78
CA ALA A 236 23.98 -9.73 27.62
C ALA A 236 25.18 -9.39 26.72
N THR A 237 25.81 -10.40 26.14
CA THR A 237 27.00 -10.26 25.33
C THR A 237 26.66 -10.23 23.83
N ILE A 238 27.19 -9.27 23.08
CA ILE A 238 27.07 -9.19 21.62
C ILE A 238 27.93 -10.29 21.00
N VAL A 239 27.31 -11.33 20.41
CA VAL A 239 28.00 -12.44 19.77
C VAL A 239 28.05 -12.34 18.26
N GLY A 240 27.22 -11.51 17.67
CA GLY A 240 27.19 -11.36 16.21
C GLY A 240 26.46 -10.13 15.71
N ILE A 241 26.71 -9.82 14.46
CA ILE A 241 26.09 -8.72 13.70
C ILE A 241 25.46 -9.32 12.45
N THR A 242 24.17 -9.05 12.21
CA THR A 242 23.47 -9.55 11.01
C THR A 242 23.92 -8.82 9.74
N PRO A 243 23.69 -9.41 8.55
CA PRO A 243 23.90 -8.73 7.28
C PRO A 243 23.07 -7.42 7.20
N LYS A 244 23.57 -6.42 6.45
CA LYS A 244 22.98 -5.09 6.30
C LYS A 244 21.49 -5.12 5.91
N ASP A 245 21.12 -6.04 5.01
CA ASP A 245 19.77 -6.08 4.45
C ASP A 245 18.81 -6.98 5.26
N PHE A 246 19.30 -7.68 6.28
CA PHE A 246 18.48 -8.54 7.12
C PHE A 246 17.75 -7.74 8.20
N LYS A 247 16.41 -7.71 8.11
CA LYS A 247 15.52 -6.99 9.02
C LYS A 247 14.66 -7.92 9.88
N GLY A 248 14.97 -9.23 9.91
CA GLY A 248 14.14 -10.24 10.59
C GLY A 248 13.07 -10.86 9.69
N ALA A 249 12.29 -11.78 10.24
CA ALA A 249 11.27 -12.53 9.51
C ALA A 249 10.04 -11.69 9.11
N LEU A 250 9.79 -10.58 9.80
CA LEU A 250 8.75 -9.60 9.46
C LEU A 250 9.39 -8.21 9.36
N PRO A 251 9.89 -7.82 8.19
CA PRO A 251 10.65 -6.58 7.99
C PRO A 251 9.85 -5.29 8.24
N SER A 252 8.52 -5.38 8.29
CA SER A 252 7.64 -4.24 8.62
C SER A 252 7.79 -3.75 10.06
N VAL A 253 8.31 -4.61 10.96
CA VAL A 253 8.57 -4.26 12.36
C VAL A 253 10.06 -4.00 12.53
N PRO A 254 10.48 -2.79 12.92
CA PRO A 254 11.89 -2.50 13.09
C PRO A 254 12.48 -3.39 14.19
N THR A 255 13.49 -4.14 13.80
CA THR A 255 14.22 -5.04 14.69
C THR A 255 15.63 -4.52 14.81
N GLU A 256 16.10 -4.26 16.04
CA GLU A 256 17.46 -3.81 16.31
C GLU A 256 18.33 -4.91 16.90
N LEU A 257 17.73 -5.89 17.57
CA LEU A 257 18.45 -7.01 18.22
C LEU A 257 17.60 -8.28 18.23
N PHE A 258 18.30 -9.42 18.31
CA PHE A 258 17.71 -10.76 18.41
C PHE A 258 18.18 -11.39 19.72
N VAL A 259 17.23 -11.81 20.54
CA VAL A 259 17.45 -12.38 21.86
C VAL A 259 16.93 -13.83 21.83
N PRO A 260 17.73 -14.82 22.27
CA PRO A 260 17.27 -16.20 22.26
C PRO A 260 16.19 -16.46 23.32
N THR A 261 15.26 -17.37 23.02
CA THR A 261 14.23 -17.82 23.98
C THR A 261 14.79 -18.58 25.19
N THR A 262 16.08 -18.83 25.20
CA THR A 262 16.80 -19.52 26.31
C THR A 262 17.25 -18.60 27.43
N VAL A 263 17.10 -17.26 27.27
CA VAL A 263 17.47 -16.28 28.30
C VAL A 263 16.52 -16.34 29.51
N PRO A 264 16.97 -15.91 30.68
CA PRO A 264 16.11 -15.81 31.85
C PRO A 264 14.94 -14.87 31.65
N ALA A 265 13.79 -15.16 32.28
CA ALA A 265 12.60 -14.30 32.25
C ALA A 265 12.87 -12.89 32.78
N ALA A 266 13.89 -12.70 33.64
CA ALA A 266 14.31 -11.36 34.06
C ALA A 266 14.82 -10.49 32.92
N LEU A 267 15.38 -11.07 31.84
CA LEU A 267 15.81 -10.35 30.64
C LEU A 267 14.65 -10.18 29.67
N ALA A 268 13.79 -11.17 29.55
CA ALA A 268 12.63 -11.14 28.66
C ALA A 268 11.38 -11.64 29.43
N PRO A 269 10.61 -10.74 30.05
CA PRO A 269 9.43 -11.11 30.84
C PRO A 269 8.38 -11.93 30.09
N GLU A 270 8.37 -11.84 28.77
CA GLU A 270 7.53 -12.65 27.87
C GLU A 270 7.86 -14.15 27.91
N LEU A 271 9.04 -14.51 28.39
CA LEU A 271 9.54 -15.91 28.48
C LEU A 271 9.34 -16.51 29.85
N SER A 272 8.29 -16.17 30.60
CA SER A 272 7.98 -16.88 31.83
C SER A 272 7.91 -18.37 31.55
N ASN A 273 8.36 -19.21 32.52
CA ASN A 273 8.30 -20.67 32.37
C ASN A 273 6.91 -21.17 32.01
N GLU A 274 5.86 -20.45 32.43
CA GLU A 274 4.50 -20.73 32.08
C GLU A 274 4.21 -20.52 30.61
N VAL A 275 4.70 -19.44 29.98
CA VAL A 275 4.48 -19.14 28.57
C VAL A 275 5.17 -20.16 27.66
N LEU A 276 6.38 -20.59 27.99
CA LEU A 276 7.13 -21.57 27.19
C LEU A 276 6.50 -22.98 27.21
N HIS A 277 5.92 -23.37 28.34
CA HIS A 277 5.39 -24.73 28.55
C HIS A 277 3.86 -24.82 28.40
N LYS A 278 3.13 -23.73 28.50
CA LYS A 278 1.68 -23.73 28.30
C LYS A 278 1.29 -23.96 26.84
N ARG A 279 0.40 -24.93 26.61
CA ARG A 279 -0.12 -25.26 25.26
C ARG A 279 -0.99 -24.16 24.67
N ASP A 280 -1.66 -23.37 25.50
CA ASP A 280 -2.58 -22.30 25.13
C ASP A 280 -1.93 -20.90 24.99
N ALA A 281 -0.65 -20.74 25.36
CA ALA A 281 0.10 -19.50 25.26
C ALA A 281 0.50 -19.18 23.82
N LYS A 282 -0.45 -18.79 22.98
CA LYS A 282 -0.28 -18.50 21.53
C LYS A 282 0.36 -17.14 21.29
N VAL A 283 1.63 -16.99 21.66
CA VAL A 283 2.38 -15.71 21.56
C VAL A 283 3.49 -15.74 20.52
N PHE A 284 3.87 -16.92 20.02
CA PHE A 284 4.93 -17.08 19.05
C PHE A 284 4.40 -17.25 17.63
N GLN A 285 5.12 -16.71 16.67
CA GLN A 285 5.04 -17.11 15.28
C GLN A 285 5.99 -18.31 15.06
N ALA A 286 5.59 -19.25 14.21
CA ALA A 286 6.46 -20.34 13.78
C ALA A 286 6.96 -20.08 12.36
N MET A 287 8.27 -20.09 12.16
CA MET A 287 8.87 -20.13 10.83
C MET A 287 9.38 -21.54 10.57
N MET A 288 8.98 -22.13 9.48
CA MET A 288 9.33 -23.51 9.13
C MET A 288 9.88 -23.55 7.71
N ARG A 289 10.95 -24.34 7.52
CA ARG A 289 11.49 -24.62 6.19
C ARG A 289 11.00 -25.98 5.73
N MET A 290 10.29 -26.02 4.61
CA MET A 290 9.77 -27.24 4.03
C MET A 290 10.91 -28.18 3.63
N ALA A 291 10.66 -29.48 3.73
CA ALA A 291 11.57 -30.50 3.21
C ALA A 291 11.52 -30.53 1.67
N PRO A 292 12.61 -30.91 1.00
CA PRO A 292 12.64 -31.01 -0.45
C PRO A 292 11.48 -31.86 -1.02
N GLY A 293 10.76 -31.32 -1.99
CA GLY A 293 9.63 -32.00 -2.63
C GLY A 293 8.29 -31.92 -1.87
N VAL A 294 8.25 -31.32 -0.69
CA VAL A 294 7.01 -31.08 0.06
C VAL A 294 6.30 -29.84 -0.49
N THR A 295 5.01 -29.98 -0.81
CA THR A 295 4.16 -28.83 -1.20
C THR A 295 3.52 -28.20 0.03
N ILE A 296 3.16 -26.92 -0.07
CA ILE A 296 2.50 -26.23 1.04
C ILE A 296 1.17 -26.91 1.42
N ASP A 297 0.42 -27.44 0.42
CA ASP A 297 -0.85 -28.12 0.67
C ASP A 297 -0.65 -29.44 1.44
N SER A 298 0.42 -30.19 1.13
CA SER A 298 0.78 -31.39 1.90
C SER A 298 1.28 -31.04 3.31
N ALA A 299 2.01 -29.93 3.45
CA ALA A 299 2.43 -29.44 4.77
C ALA A 299 1.25 -28.97 5.61
N GLU A 300 0.27 -28.27 5.03
CA GLU A 300 -0.98 -27.87 5.70
C GLU A 300 -1.75 -29.10 6.21
N ALA A 301 -1.97 -30.07 5.33
CA ALA A 301 -2.69 -31.29 5.70
C ALA A 301 -1.96 -32.08 6.82
N GLY A 302 -0.64 -32.16 6.75
CA GLY A 302 0.17 -32.80 7.77
C GLY A 302 0.09 -32.10 9.13
N LEU A 303 0.23 -30.75 9.14
CA LEU A 303 0.09 -29.94 10.35
C LEU A 303 -1.33 -29.98 10.93
N ASP A 304 -2.34 -30.00 10.09
CA ASP A 304 -3.75 -30.11 10.51
C ASP A 304 -3.96 -31.44 11.28
N GLY A 305 -3.44 -32.53 10.76
CA GLY A 305 -3.49 -33.85 11.42
C GLY A 305 -2.77 -33.85 12.78
N ILE A 306 -1.58 -33.24 12.83
CA ILE A 306 -0.80 -33.15 14.07
C ILE A 306 -1.52 -32.26 15.09
N THR A 307 -1.96 -31.08 14.66
CA THR A 307 -2.66 -30.13 15.54
C THR A 307 -3.93 -30.76 16.11
N ARG A 308 -4.73 -31.44 15.30
CA ARG A 308 -5.92 -32.15 15.79
C ARG A 308 -5.61 -33.23 16.80
N ARG A 309 -4.54 -34.01 16.58
CA ARG A 309 -4.11 -35.03 17.56
C ARG A 309 -3.70 -34.37 18.87
N LEU A 310 -2.88 -33.34 18.84
CA LEU A 310 -2.45 -32.60 20.02
C LEU A 310 -3.64 -31.94 20.76
N ASP A 311 -4.60 -31.43 20.02
CA ASP A 311 -5.82 -30.85 20.58
C ASP A 311 -6.73 -31.93 21.22
N GLN A 312 -6.72 -33.17 20.72
CA GLN A 312 -7.45 -34.30 21.32
C GLN A 312 -6.79 -34.82 22.60
N GLU A 313 -5.46 -34.76 22.67
CA GLU A 313 -4.68 -35.12 23.85
C GLU A 313 -4.76 -34.08 24.97
N ASP A 314 -5.23 -32.88 24.68
CA ASP A 314 -5.43 -31.82 25.65
C ASP A 314 -6.70 -32.03 26.46
N THR A 315 -6.54 -32.43 27.74
CA THR A 315 -7.61 -32.68 28.69
C THR A 315 -8.20 -31.37 29.28
N SER A 316 -7.54 -30.23 29.07
CA SER A 316 -7.90 -28.96 29.70
C SER A 316 -9.18 -28.31 29.14
N ASN A 317 -9.90 -28.93 28.23
CA ASN A 317 -11.10 -28.44 27.52
C ASN A 317 -10.92 -27.08 26.81
N LEU A 318 -9.73 -26.48 26.84
CA LEU A 318 -9.45 -25.13 26.34
C LEU A 318 -9.40 -25.06 24.81
N VAL A 319 -9.03 -26.16 24.16
CA VAL A 319 -8.83 -26.25 22.72
C VAL A 319 -9.96 -27.02 22.01
N ARG A 320 -10.76 -27.79 22.76
CA ARG A 320 -11.83 -28.66 22.21
C ARG A 320 -13.01 -27.92 21.54
N ALA A 321 -13.17 -26.62 21.77
CA ALA A 321 -14.37 -25.89 21.33
C ALA A 321 -14.40 -25.60 19.83
N ASP A 322 -13.27 -25.56 19.13
CA ASP A 322 -13.22 -25.22 17.71
C ASP A 322 -12.90 -26.44 16.82
N LYS A 323 -13.94 -27.24 16.55
CA LYS A 323 -13.87 -28.39 15.61
C LYS A 323 -13.55 -27.99 14.17
N SER A 324 -13.63 -26.70 13.83
CA SER A 324 -13.39 -26.14 12.49
C SER A 324 -11.99 -25.58 12.32
N ARG A 325 -11.15 -25.59 13.36
CA ARG A 325 -9.80 -25.03 13.33
C ARG A 325 -8.93 -25.79 12.33
N ARG A 326 -8.59 -25.09 11.22
CA ARG A 326 -7.61 -25.54 10.23
C ARG A 326 -6.34 -24.72 10.37
N VAL A 327 -5.21 -25.39 10.19
CA VAL A 327 -3.91 -24.70 10.10
C VAL A 327 -3.76 -24.18 8.69
N THR A 328 -3.84 -22.88 8.48
CA THR A 328 -3.55 -22.24 7.20
C THR A 328 -2.11 -21.78 7.20
N LEU A 329 -1.34 -22.20 6.19
CA LEU A 329 0.05 -21.78 6.01
C LEU A 329 0.14 -20.59 5.05
N LEU A 330 0.93 -19.61 5.45
CA LEU A 330 1.35 -18.50 4.64
C LEU A 330 2.73 -18.77 4.04
N GLU A 331 3.06 -18.14 2.91
CA GLU A 331 4.44 -18.11 2.40
C GLU A 331 5.29 -17.23 3.31
N GLY A 332 5.86 -17.82 4.36
CA GLY A 332 6.58 -17.10 5.41
C GLY A 332 7.86 -16.40 4.95
N GLY A 333 8.40 -16.80 3.80
CA GLY A 333 9.56 -16.16 3.19
C GLY A 333 9.29 -14.89 2.40
N ARG A 334 8.06 -14.36 2.42
CA ARG A 334 7.70 -13.08 1.78
C ARG A 334 7.74 -11.93 2.79
N VAL A 335 7.98 -10.73 2.28
CA VAL A 335 8.00 -9.51 3.12
C VAL A 335 6.68 -9.32 3.86
N MET A 336 5.55 -9.58 3.20
CA MET A 336 4.21 -9.54 3.78
C MET A 336 3.49 -10.85 3.46
N PRO A 337 3.52 -11.83 4.37
CA PRO A 337 2.79 -13.07 4.19
C PRO A 337 1.28 -12.82 4.22
N ILE A 338 0.58 -13.17 3.15
CA ILE A 338 -0.89 -13.08 3.06
C ILE A 338 -1.48 -14.44 2.68
N PRO A 339 -2.72 -14.74 3.12
CA PRO A 339 -3.41 -15.97 2.74
C PRO A 339 -3.49 -16.12 1.22
N ARG A 340 -3.21 -17.32 0.71
CA ARG A 340 -3.21 -17.60 -0.73
C ARG A 340 -4.55 -17.30 -1.40
N ALA A 341 -5.67 -17.57 -0.71
CA ALA A 341 -7.01 -17.28 -1.19
C ALA A 341 -7.25 -15.78 -1.45
N LEU A 342 -6.57 -14.91 -0.69
CA LEU A 342 -6.71 -13.46 -0.82
C LEU A 342 -5.80 -12.85 -1.89
N ARG A 343 -4.70 -13.54 -2.23
CA ARG A 343 -3.72 -13.03 -3.18
C ARG A 343 -4.32 -12.67 -4.55
N PRO A 344 -5.09 -13.56 -5.24
CA PRO A 344 -5.68 -13.22 -6.53
C PRO A 344 -6.64 -12.06 -6.45
N VAL A 345 -7.30 -11.90 -5.33
CA VAL A 345 -8.28 -10.85 -5.08
C VAL A 345 -7.58 -9.49 -4.91
N VAL A 346 -6.54 -9.41 -4.06
CA VAL A 346 -5.72 -8.21 -3.90
C VAL A 346 -5.07 -7.81 -5.22
N LEU A 347 -4.48 -8.78 -5.93
CA LEU A 347 -3.87 -8.55 -7.23
C LEU A 347 -4.89 -8.10 -8.27
N GLY A 348 -6.07 -8.71 -8.29
CA GLY A 348 -7.17 -8.31 -9.17
C GLY A 348 -7.59 -6.86 -8.94
N PHE A 349 -7.81 -6.48 -7.69
CA PHE A 349 -8.16 -5.10 -7.32
C PHE A 349 -7.08 -4.10 -7.74
N VAL A 350 -5.82 -4.39 -7.40
CA VAL A 350 -4.69 -3.52 -7.76
C VAL A 350 -4.53 -3.42 -9.27
N THR A 351 -4.67 -4.53 -10.00
CA THR A 351 -4.58 -4.56 -11.46
C THR A 351 -5.69 -3.73 -12.12
N ILE A 352 -6.91 -3.80 -11.59
CA ILE A 352 -8.04 -3.00 -12.09
C ILE A 352 -7.78 -1.50 -11.83
N LEU A 353 -7.32 -1.14 -10.64
CA LEU A 353 -7.00 0.26 -10.29
C LEU A 353 -5.89 0.81 -11.20
N ILE A 354 -4.79 0.07 -11.35
CA ILE A 354 -3.68 0.40 -12.25
C ILE A 354 -4.18 0.52 -13.68
N GLY A 355 -4.96 -0.47 -14.15
CA GLY A 355 -5.52 -0.49 -15.51
C GLY A 355 -6.43 0.70 -15.77
N LEU A 356 -7.24 1.10 -14.79
CA LEU A 356 -8.14 2.25 -14.89
C LEU A 356 -7.36 3.56 -15.06
N VAL A 357 -6.41 3.84 -14.16
CA VAL A 357 -5.56 5.05 -14.21
C VAL A 357 -4.82 5.13 -15.55
N LEU A 358 -4.23 4.01 -15.96
CA LEU A 358 -3.47 3.94 -17.19
C LEU A 358 -4.36 4.13 -18.43
N THR A 359 -5.53 3.48 -18.45
CA THR A 359 -6.50 3.60 -19.57
C THR A 359 -6.94 5.05 -19.76
N ILE A 360 -7.21 5.76 -18.66
CA ILE A 360 -7.58 7.20 -18.71
C ILE A 360 -6.43 8.03 -19.33
N ALA A 361 -5.19 7.83 -18.86
CA ALA A 361 -4.02 8.54 -19.37
C ALA A 361 -3.80 8.25 -20.86
N CYS A 362 -3.95 7.00 -21.27
CA CYS A 362 -3.78 6.57 -22.65
C CYS A 362 -4.92 7.01 -23.58
N MET A 363 -6.16 7.04 -23.10
CA MET A 363 -7.28 7.62 -23.86
C MET A 363 -7.05 9.10 -24.14
N ASN A 364 -6.44 9.84 -23.20
CA ASN A 364 -6.02 11.22 -23.42
C ASN A 364 -5.00 11.32 -24.56
N LEU A 365 -3.97 10.49 -24.53
CA LEU A 365 -2.97 10.44 -25.60
C LEU A 365 -3.61 10.11 -26.95
N ALA A 366 -4.48 9.09 -27.00
CA ALA A 366 -5.20 8.71 -28.23
C ALA A 366 -6.06 9.85 -28.78
N ASN A 367 -6.82 10.54 -27.92
CA ASN A 367 -7.63 11.70 -28.30
C ASN A 367 -6.77 12.84 -28.86
N MET A 368 -5.62 13.10 -28.25
CA MET A 368 -4.66 14.12 -28.71
C MET A 368 -4.02 13.73 -30.05
N LEU A 369 -3.65 12.45 -30.23
CA LEU A 369 -3.09 11.95 -31.49
C LEU A 369 -4.12 11.97 -32.62
N LEU A 370 -5.39 11.62 -32.34
CA LEU A 370 -6.49 11.74 -33.29
C LEU A 370 -6.71 13.17 -33.75
N ALA A 371 -6.72 14.13 -32.80
CA ALA A 371 -6.84 15.55 -33.11
C ALA A 371 -5.68 16.06 -33.99
N ARG A 372 -4.45 15.61 -33.69
CA ARG A 372 -3.26 15.98 -34.48
C ARG A 372 -3.22 15.33 -35.85
N GLY A 373 -3.57 14.03 -35.94
CA GLY A 373 -3.68 13.29 -37.22
C GLY A 373 -4.68 13.96 -38.17
N ALA A 374 -5.81 14.39 -37.62
CA ALA A 374 -6.81 15.11 -38.42
C ALA A 374 -6.35 16.50 -38.90
N ALA A 375 -5.58 17.23 -38.06
CA ALA A 375 -4.99 18.51 -38.48
C ALA A 375 -3.97 18.34 -39.64
N ARG A 376 -3.27 17.20 -39.67
CA ARG A 376 -2.28 16.88 -40.73
C ARG A 376 -2.85 16.07 -41.89
N ARG A 377 -4.18 15.93 -42.01
CA ARG A 377 -4.82 15.05 -42.98
C ARG A 377 -4.44 15.41 -44.43
N LYS A 378 -4.37 16.70 -44.73
CA LYS A 378 -3.96 17.22 -46.09
C LYS A 378 -2.50 16.85 -46.41
N GLU A 379 -1.60 17.00 -45.41
CA GLU A 379 -0.18 16.62 -45.51
C GLU A 379 -0.02 15.09 -45.74
N LEU A 380 -0.75 14.27 -44.97
CA LEU A 380 -0.73 12.80 -45.12
C LEU A 380 -1.29 12.37 -46.48
N ALA A 381 -2.38 13.01 -46.98
CA ALA A 381 -2.94 12.73 -48.30
C ALA A 381 -1.96 13.05 -49.43
N ILE A 382 -1.25 14.19 -49.30
CA ILE A 382 -0.22 14.55 -50.29
C ILE A 382 0.91 13.54 -50.32
N ARG A 383 1.39 13.10 -49.12
CA ARG A 383 2.45 12.08 -49.03
C ARG A 383 2.02 10.74 -49.65
N LEU A 384 0.75 10.30 -49.44
CA LEU A 384 0.21 9.12 -50.05
C LEU A 384 0.10 9.28 -51.58
N ALA A 385 -0.28 10.47 -52.05
CA ALA A 385 -0.37 10.75 -53.51
C ALA A 385 1.02 10.76 -54.20
N VAL A 386 2.07 11.14 -53.47
CA VAL A 386 3.47 11.11 -53.96
C VAL A 386 4.10 9.71 -53.81
N GLY A 387 3.34 8.71 -53.35
CA GLY A 387 3.79 7.29 -53.35
C GLY A 387 4.27 6.77 -52.01
N ALA A 388 4.09 7.50 -50.89
CA ALA A 388 4.41 6.95 -49.57
C ALA A 388 3.49 5.78 -49.18
N SER A 389 4.02 4.67 -48.70
CA SER A 389 3.21 3.53 -48.27
C SER A 389 2.43 3.83 -46.97
N ARG A 390 1.22 3.26 -46.82
CA ARG A 390 0.42 3.39 -45.61
C ARG A 390 1.17 2.89 -44.40
N PHE A 391 1.94 1.80 -44.52
CA PHE A 391 2.74 1.22 -43.45
C PHE A 391 3.80 2.21 -42.91
N ARG A 392 4.47 2.94 -43.82
CA ARG A 392 5.44 3.98 -43.44
C ARG A 392 4.80 5.09 -42.60
N LEU A 393 3.63 5.57 -42.99
CA LEU A 393 2.92 6.59 -42.25
C LEU A 393 2.47 6.09 -40.86
N ILE A 394 1.98 4.85 -40.79
CA ILE A 394 1.60 4.21 -39.52
C ILE A 394 2.85 4.08 -38.62
N ARG A 395 3.96 3.55 -39.12
CA ARG A 395 5.22 3.41 -38.38
C ARG A 395 5.71 4.76 -37.84
N GLN A 396 5.65 5.80 -38.69
CA GLN A 396 6.02 7.15 -38.29
C GLN A 396 5.14 7.71 -37.14
N MET A 397 3.80 7.49 -37.21
CA MET A 397 2.89 7.90 -36.12
C MET A 397 3.09 7.07 -34.86
N LEU A 398 3.37 5.77 -35.00
CA LEU A 398 3.73 4.92 -33.86
C LEU A 398 5.03 5.40 -33.19
N SER A 399 6.04 5.78 -33.96
CA SER A 399 7.32 6.29 -33.41
C SER A 399 7.11 7.58 -32.62
N GLU A 400 6.21 8.50 -33.07
CA GLU A 400 5.83 9.69 -32.29
C GLU A 400 5.15 9.29 -30.97
N GLY A 401 4.22 8.32 -30.98
CA GLY A 401 3.51 7.86 -29.78
C GLY A 401 4.41 7.10 -28.81
N ILE A 402 5.28 6.23 -29.31
CA ILE A 402 6.26 5.50 -28.49
C ILE A 402 7.24 6.47 -27.82
N LEU A 403 7.75 7.46 -28.57
CA LEU A 403 8.65 8.47 -28.01
C LEU A 403 7.97 9.27 -26.88
N LEU A 404 6.71 9.69 -27.08
CA LEU A 404 5.92 10.37 -26.05
C LEU A 404 5.74 9.48 -24.82
N ALA A 405 5.43 8.20 -25.02
CA ALA A 405 5.21 7.25 -23.93
C ALA A 405 6.52 6.95 -23.18
N MET A 406 7.66 6.87 -23.87
CA MET A 406 8.98 6.72 -23.23
C MET A 406 9.36 7.94 -22.39
N LEU A 407 9.13 9.16 -22.91
CA LEU A 407 9.38 10.39 -22.16
C LEU A 407 8.41 10.51 -20.96
N GLY A 408 7.14 10.14 -21.15
CA GLY A 408 6.17 10.02 -20.07
C GLY A 408 6.58 8.98 -19.04
N GLY A 409 7.09 7.81 -19.47
CA GLY A 409 7.61 6.77 -18.60
C GLY A 409 8.80 7.22 -17.75
N LEU A 410 9.75 7.96 -18.34
CA LEU A 410 10.88 8.56 -17.61
C LEU A 410 10.41 9.59 -16.58
N ALA A 411 9.49 10.47 -16.96
CA ALA A 411 8.88 11.42 -16.02
C ALA A 411 8.10 10.70 -14.90
N GLY A 412 7.38 9.63 -15.26
CA GLY A 412 6.66 8.79 -14.32
C GLY A 412 7.59 8.05 -13.35
N LEU A 413 8.72 7.58 -13.83
CA LEU A 413 9.73 6.94 -12.98
C LEU A 413 10.28 7.92 -11.93
N GLY A 414 10.57 9.16 -12.35
CA GLY A 414 10.98 10.23 -11.43
C GLY A 414 9.91 10.52 -10.37
N LEU A 415 8.64 10.57 -10.78
CA LEU A 415 7.51 10.75 -9.86
C LEU A 415 7.37 9.55 -8.90
N ALA A 416 7.46 8.31 -9.40
CA ALA A 416 7.39 7.11 -8.57
C ALA A 416 8.53 7.05 -7.54
N TYR A 417 9.75 7.45 -7.92
CA TYR A 417 10.90 7.57 -7.02
C TYR A 417 10.65 8.61 -5.93
N TRP A 418 10.15 9.78 -6.30
CA TRP A 418 9.81 10.85 -5.34
C TRP A 418 8.72 10.41 -4.37
N LEU A 419 7.65 9.76 -4.86
CA LEU A 419 6.59 9.19 -4.01
C LEU A 419 7.13 8.09 -3.08
N SER A 420 8.11 7.31 -3.52
CA SER A 420 8.79 6.30 -2.70
C SER A 420 9.53 6.94 -1.53
N ILE A 421 10.32 7.99 -1.78
CA ILE A 421 11.01 8.74 -0.72
C ILE A 421 10.00 9.34 0.26
N LEU A 422 8.96 9.99 -0.24
CA LEU A 422 7.94 10.59 0.61
C LEU A 422 7.28 9.55 1.54
N SER A 423 6.95 8.38 1.00
CA SER A 423 6.32 7.31 1.79
C SER A 423 7.26 6.66 2.82
N SER A 424 8.58 6.63 2.58
CA SER A 424 9.56 6.07 3.53
C SER A 424 9.80 6.97 4.76
N GLN A 425 9.46 8.25 4.65
CA GLN A 425 9.59 9.20 5.77
C GLN A 425 8.43 9.12 6.77
N LEU A 426 7.37 8.38 6.42
CA LEU A 426 6.20 8.23 7.28
C LEU A 426 6.44 7.20 8.36
N LYS A 427 6.42 7.66 9.60
CA LYS A 427 6.41 6.80 10.77
C LYS A 427 4.99 6.72 11.32
N LEU A 428 4.45 5.51 11.42
CA LEU A 428 3.14 5.31 12.04
C LEU A 428 3.23 5.51 13.56
N PRO A 429 2.28 6.22 14.17
CA PRO A 429 2.21 6.38 15.61
C PRO A 429 1.65 5.10 16.26
N GLN A 430 2.49 4.12 16.49
CA GLN A 430 2.12 2.85 17.09
C GLN A 430 3.01 2.54 18.26
N ALA A 431 2.49 1.71 19.20
CA ALA A 431 3.28 1.20 20.33
C ALA A 431 4.54 0.46 19.85
N VAL A 432 4.44 -0.22 18.70
CA VAL A 432 5.57 -0.79 17.97
C VAL A 432 5.69 -0.05 16.63
N PRO A 433 6.81 0.64 16.37
CA PRO A 433 7.02 1.35 15.11
C PRO A 433 6.87 0.40 13.92
N GLN A 434 6.32 0.87 12.80
CA GLN A 434 6.30 0.13 11.54
C GLN A 434 7.15 0.85 10.49
N GLU A 435 7.98 0.10 9.78
CA GLU A 435 8.78 0.60 8.66
C GLU A 435 8.22 0.08 7.34
N MET A 436 7.94 0.99 6.42
CA MET A 436 7.60 0.63 5.04
C MET A 436 8.85 0.68 4.19
N ASP A 437 9.37 -0.46 3.76
CA ASP A 437 10.42 -0.51 2.75
C ASP A 437 9.83 -0.15 1.38
N ALA A 438 10.22 0.99 0.88
CA ALA A 438 9.73 1.55 -0.38
C ALA A 438 10.79 1.51 -1.49
N GLY A 439 11.81 0.65 -1.36
CA GLY A 439 12.89 0.52 -2.35
C GLY A 439 12.36 0.19 -3.74
N MET A 440 12.68 1.05 -4.72
CA MET A 440 12.40 0.78 -6.13
C MET A 440 13.47 -0.19 -6.66
N ASP A 441 13.04 -1.29 -7.24
CA ASP A 441 13.91 -2.32 -7.80
C ASP A 441 13.87 -2.35 -9.35
N TRP A 442 14.68 -3.22 -9.95
CA TRP A 442 14.73 -3.37 -11.41
C TRP A 442 13.39 -3.87 -12.02
N HIS A 443 12.53 -4.54 -11.24
CA HIS A 443 11.21 -4.97 -11.70
C HIS A 443 10.31 -3.75 -11.98
N ALA A 444 10.39 -2.71 -11.14
CA ALA A 444 9.67 -1.45 -11.38
C ALA A 444 10.17 -0.74 -12.65
N LEU A 445 11.48 -0.77 -12.92
CA LEU A 445 12.05 -0.24 -14.16
C LEU A 445 11.54 -1.02 -15.38
N LEU A 446 11.60 -2.35 -15.33
CA LEU A 446 11.14 -3.21 -16.42
C LEU A 446 9.63 -3.05 -16.66
N PHE A 447 8.84 -3.00 -15.58
CA PHE A 447 7.41 -2.76 -15.65
C PHE A 447 7.09 -1.44 -16.33
N THR A 448 7.74 -0.35 -15.91
CA THR A 448 7.51 0.98 -16.49
C THR A 448 7.90 1.03 -17.96
N PHE A 449 9.02 0.40 -18.34
CA PHE A 449 9.47 0.32 -19.71
C PHE A 449 8.48 -0.48 -20.59
N ALA A 450 8.08 -1.66 -20.14
CA ALA A 450 7.09 -2.47 -20.84
C ALA A 450 5.75 -1.74 -20.99
N LEU A 451 5.33 -1.06 -19.94
CA LEU A 451 4.11 -0.26 -19.90
C LEU A 451 4.18 0.90 -20.90
N ALA A 452 5.30 1.61 -20.97
CA ALA A 452 5.51 2.69 -21.92
C ALA A 452 5.40 2.21 -23.38
N ILE A 453 5.99 1.07 -23.70
CA ILE A 453 5.89 0.47 -25.03
C ILE A 453 4.44 0.08 -25.32
N LEU A 454 3.78 -0.63 -24.41
CA LEU A 454 2.40 -1.08 -24.57
C LEU A 454 1.45 0.11 -24.80
N CYS A 455 1.58 1.18 -24.02
CA CYS A 455 0.78 2.39 -24.18
C CYS A 455 1.10 3.11 -25.47
N GLY A 456 2.39 3.26 -25.80
CA GLY A 456 2.84 3.92 -27.01
C GLY A 456 2.32 3.22 -28.27
N VAL A 457 2.40 1.90 -28.33
CA VAL A 457 1.91 1.10 -29.47
C VAL A 457 0.38 1.02 -29.47
N GLY A 458 -0.23 0.58 -28.35
CA GLY A 458 -1.66 0.26 -28.29
C GLY A 458 -2.54 1.48 -28.59
N PHE A 459 -2.19 2.63 -28.02
CA PHE A 459 -3.02 3.83 -28.15
C PHE A 459 -2.63 4.74 -29.33
N SER A 460 -1.48 4.51 -29.99
CA SER A 460 -1.11 5.22 -31.22
C SER A 460 -1.56 4.47 -32.46
N LEU A 461 -1.76 3.14 -32.38
CA LEU A 461 -2.11 2.31 -33.53
C LEU A 461 -3.50 2.65 -34.11
N ALA A 462 -4.52 2.77 -33.24
CA ALA A 462 -5.88 3.08 -33.69
C ALA A 462 -5.98 4.47 -34.39
N PRO A 463 -5.43 5.57 -33.82
CA PRO A 463 -5.33 6.85 -34.52
C PRO A 463 -4.56 6.78 -35.83
N ALA A 464 -3.46 6.03 -35.90
CA ALA A 464 -2.66 5.89 -37.10
C ALA A 464 -3.43 5.16 -38.23
N LEU A 465 -4.13 4.08 -37.88
CA LEU A 465 -5.00 3.34 -38.82
C LEU A 465 -6.15 4.22 -39.32
N GLU A 466 -6.80 5.00 -38.45
CA GLU A 466 -7.90 5.87 -38.86
C GLU A 466 -7.40 7.03 -39.76
N ALA A 467 -6.24 7.61 -39.45
CA ALA A 467 -5.67 8.69 -40.26
C ALA A 467 -5.25 8.22 -41.68
N THR A 468 -4.87 6.95 -41.85
CA THR A 468 -4.40 6.39 -43.13
C THR A 468 -5.49 5.71 -43.95
N ARG A 469 -6.70 5.47 -43.40
CA ARG A 469 -7.86 4.87 -44.10
C ARG A 469 -8.59 5.84 -45.04
N SER A 470 -8.19 7.10 -45.12
CA SER A 470 -8.91 8.11 -45.90
C SER A 470 -8.74 7.86 -47.43
N ASP A 471 -9.85 7.80 -48.14
CA ASP A 471 -9.82 7.78 -49.61
C ASP A 471 -9.22 9.09 -50.16
N LEU A 472 -8.29 8.96 -51.11
CA LEU A 472 -7.54 10.07 -51.74
C LEU A 472 -8.44 11.03 -52.53
N ALA A 473 -9.40 10.44 -53.25
CA ALA A 473 -10.24 11.21 -54.22
C ALA A 473 -11.15 12.26 -53.57
N PRO A 474 -11.85 11.97 -52.41
CA PRO A 474 -12.65 13.01 -51.75
C PRO A 474 -11.83 14.06 -51.02
N THR A 475 -10.60 13.73 -50.63
CA THR A 475 -9.72 14.63 -49.86
C THR A 475 -9.04 15.67 -50.75
N LEU A 476 -8.78 15.33 -51.99
CA LEU A 476 -8.18 16.21 -53.00
C LEU A 476 -9.22 17.05 -53.74
N LYS A 477 -10.44 16.54 -53.92
CA LYS A 477 -11.59 17.30 -54.46
C LYS A 477 -12.33 18.04 -53.33
N GLN A 478 -11.77 19.09 -52.83
CA GLN A 478 -12.47 20.00 -51.92
C GLN A 478 -13.54 20.80 -52.64
N GLY A 479 -14.71 20.23 -52.85
CA GLY A 479 -15.89 20.90 -53.34
C GLY A 479 -17.17 20.22 -52.85
N ALA A 480 -18.02 20.94 -52.16
CA ALA A 480 -19.45 20.78 -51.93
C ALA A 480 -20.12 19.43 -51.58
N ALA A 481 -19.60 18.26 -51.99
CA ALA A 481 -20.33 16.99 -51.83
C ALA A 481 -20.11 16.24 -50.48
N MET A 482 -19.27 16.74 -49.56
CA MET A 482 -18.89 16.00 -48.35
C MET A 482 -19.74 16.32 -47.09
N GLN A 483 -20.78 17.16 -47.28
CA GLN A 483 -21.66 17.63 -46.19
C GLN A 483 -22.80 16.66 -45.81
N LEU A 484 -23.06 15.61 -46.61
CA LEU A 484 -24.23 14.73 -46.45
C LEU A 484 -23.92 13.34 -45.82
N ARG A 485 -22.66 12.99 -45.54
CA ARG A 485 -22.39 11.77 -44.78
C ARG A 485 -22.66 12.04 -43.30
N GLY A 486 -23.82 11.64 -42.83
CA GLY A 486 -24.31 11.80 -41.47
C GLY A 486 -23.25 11.46 -40.42
N TYR A 487 -23.21 12.30 -39.41
CA TYR A 487 -22.39 12.16 -38.21
C TYR A 487 -22.58 10.74 -37.63
N ARG A 488 -21.57 9.89 -37.72
CA ARG A 488 -21.61 8.57 -37.07
C ARG A 488 -21.64 8.81 -35.57
N ARG A 489 -22.81 8.62 -34.93
CA ARG A 489 -23.00 8.74 -33.48
C ARG A 489 -22.02 7.88 -32.69
N PHE A 490 -21.49 6.81 -33.24
CA PHE A 490 -20.52 5.86 -32.65
C PHE A 490 -19.12 5.95 -33.29
N GLY A 491 -18.56 7.15 -33.44
CA GLY A 491 -17.18 7.30 -33.89
C GLY A 491 -16.20 6.90 -32.75
N MET A 492 -15.01 6.34 -33.10
CA MET A 492 -13.93 5.96 -32.14
C MET A 492 -13.66 7.06 -31.11
N ARG A 493 -13.63 8.32 -31.53
CA ARG A 493 -13.41 9.47 -30.67
C ARG A 493 -14.48 9.62 -29.57
N ASN A 494 -15.77 9.47 -29.92
CA ASN A 494 -16.86 9.59 -28.95
C ASN A 494 -16.80 8.46 -27.92
N LEU A 495 -16.44 7.24 -28.37
CA LEU A 495 -16.23 6.10 -27.50
C LEU A 495 -15.07 6.33 -26.50
N LEU A 496 -13.94 6.87 -26.97
CA LEU A 496 -12.80 7.23 -26.11
C LEU A 496 -13.19 8.29 -25.07
N VAL A 497 -13.98 9.30 -25.45
CA VAL A 497 -14.45 10.32 -24.51
C VAL A 497 -15.40 9.75 -23.46
N VAL A 498 -16.38 8.96 -23.88
CA VAL A 498 -17.32 8.28 -22.97
C VAL A 498 -16.55 7.36 -22.00
N GLY A 499 -15.62 6.55 -22.51
CA GLY A 499 -14.77 5.68 -21.70
C GLY A 499 -13.90 6.47 -20.71
N GLN A 500 -13.34 7.61 -21.15
CA GLN A 500 -12.53 8.48 -20.28
C GLN A 500 -13.36 9.12 -19.16
N VAL A 501 -14.55 9.65 -19.46
CA VAL A 501 -15.46 10.22 -18.47
C VAL A 501 -15.91 9.14 -17.49
N ALA A 502 -16.26 7.94 -18.00
CA ALA A 502 -16.65 6.82 -17.18
C ALA A 502 -15.52 6.38 -16.26
N GLY A 503 -14.30 6.19 -16.76
CA GLY A 503 -13.14 5.81 -15.97
C GLY A 503 -12.77 6.86 -14.93
N SER A 504 -12.83 8.15 -15.29
CA SER A 504 -12.55 9.24 -14.33
C SER A 504 -13.59 9.32 -13.22
N LEU A 505 -14.88 9.08 -13.52
CA LEU A 505 -15.91 9.02 -12.48
C LEU A 505 -15.75 7.79 -11.58
N MET A 506 -15.44 6.62 -12.15
CA MET A 506 -15.14 5.43 -11.35
C MET A 506 -13.98 5.71 -10.39
N LEU A 507 -12.89 6.28 -10.89
CA LEU A 507 -11.72 6.61 -10.08
C LEU A 507 -12.08 7.61 -8.97
N LEU A 508 -12.83 8.66 -9.30
CA LEU A 508 -13.27 9.68 -8.34
C LEU A 508 -14.18 9.10 -7.25
N LEU A 509 -15.11 8.22 -7.61
CA LEU A 509 -15.99 7.56 -6.63
C LEU A 509 -15.22 6.58 -5.75
N ILE A 510 -14.36 5.72 -6.33
CA ILE A 510 -13.54 4.76 -5.55
C ILE A 510 -12.64 5.50 -4.56
N THR A 511 -11.90 6.51 -5.04
CA THR A 511 -11.02 7.32 -4.17
C THR A 511 -11.82 8.13 -3.16
N GLY A 512 -12.97 8.66 -3.54
CA GLY A 512 -13.87 9.38 -2.66
C GLY A 512 -14.43 8.50 -1.54
N PHE A 513 -14.85 7.29 -1.82
CA PHE A 513 -15.31 6.33 -0.79
C PHE A 513 -14.17 5.97 0.17
N LEU A 514 -12.94 5.74 -0.33
CA LEU A 514 -11.77 5.51 0.52
C LEU A 514 -11.48 6.71 1.41
N VAL A 515 -11.50 7.93 0.85
CA VAL A 515 -11.32 9.18 1.60
C VAL A 515 -12.41 9.33 2.68
N MET A 516 -13.67 9.08 2.35
CA MET A 516 -14.76 9.19 3.34
C MET A 516 -14.67 8.11 4.42
N GLY A 517 -14.32 6.89 4.07
CA GLY A 517 -14.07 5.82 5.04
C GLY A 517 -13.00 6.26 6.05
N ILE A 518 -11.87 6.75 5.55
CA ILE A 518 -10.76 7.26 6.37
C ILE A 518 -11.21 8.47 7.24
N THR A 519 -11.94 9.44 6.71
CA THR A 519 -12.34 10.64 7.46
C THR A 519 -13.39 10.36 8.53
N LYS A 520 -14.33 9.47 8.27
CA LYS A 520 -15.32 9.04 9.27
C LYS A 520 -14.66 8.37 10.47
N THR A 521 -13.66 7.53 10.23
CA THR A 521 -12.93 6.80 11.29
C THR A 521 -12.20 7.72 12.27
N ASN A 522 -11.92 8.97 11.91
CA ASN A 522 -10.97 9.80 12.63
C ASN A 522 -11.47 11.17 13.11
N SER A 523 -12.75 11.36 13.19
CA SER A 523 -13.29 12.56 13.83
C SER A 523 -13.25 12.46 15.38
N VAL A 524 -12.04 12.28 15.94
CA VAL A 524 -11.85 12.36 17.39
C VAL A 524 -12.15 13.79 17.85
N GLN A 525 -13.22 13.95 18.61
CA GLN A 525 -13.57 15.20 19.29
C GLN A 525 -13.36 15.00 20.79
N THR A 526 -12.34 15.64 21.34
CA THR A 526 -12.14 15.69 22.78
C THR A 526 -13.03 16.79 23.38
N LYS A 527 -13.60 16.53 24.57
CA LYS A 527 -14.39 17.51 25.32
C LYS A 527 -13.52 18.46 26.15
N PHE A 528 -12.21 18.41 25.96
CA PHE A 528 -11.19 19.23 26.63
C PHE A 528 -10.07 19.57 25.65
N ASP A 529 -9.22 20.52 26.00
CA ASP A 529 -8.03 20.85 25.21
C ASP A 529 -7.03 19.69 25.25
N PRO A 530 -6.75 18.99 24.13
CA PRO A 530 -5.80 17.88 24.12
C PRO A 530 -4.34 18.29 24.38
N ASN A 531 -4.00 19.59 24.33
CA ASN A 531 -2.70 20.09 24.77
C ASN A 531 -2.53 20.06 26.30
N SER A 532 -3.63 20.03 27.04
CA SER A 532 -3.61 19.95 28.51
C SER A 532 -3.38 18.53 29.03
N MET A 533 -3.35 17.51 28.15
CA MET A 533 -3.13 16.11 28.51
C MET A 533 -1.74 15.65 28.08
N TYR A 534 -0.91 15.27 29.04
CA TYR A 534 0.40 14.65 28.80
C TYR A 534 0.30 13.14 28.87
N LEU A 535 0.93 12.47 27.93
CA LEU A 535 1.09 11.02 27.86
C LEU A 535 2.56 10.72 28.09
N LEU A 536 2.84 9.77 28.98
CA LEU A 536 4.17 9.25 29.26
C LEU A 536 4.03 7.75 29.46
N SER A 537 4.98 6.96 29.02
CA SER A 537 4.95 5.51 29.25
C SER A 537 6.15 5.09 30.09
N ILE A 538 5.93 4.12 30.99
CA ILE A 538 6.98 3.48 31.80
C ILE A 538 6.79 1.96 31.77
N ASP A 539 7.88 1.25 32.00
CA ASP A 539 7.90 -0.20 32.08
C ASP A 539 8.90 -0.67 33.13
N PRO A 540 8.54 -0.58 34.39
CA PRO A 540 9.47 -0.86 35.49
C PRO A 540 9.94 -2.32 35.51
N VAL A 541 9.15 -3.28 35.00
CA VAL A 541 9.57 -4.69 34.92
C VAL A 541 10.76 -4.83 34.01
N ARG A 542 10.75 -4.15 32.86
CA ARG A 542 11.90 -4.12 31.94
C ARG A 542 13.04 -3.24 32.39
N ASP A 543 12.82 -2.40 33.40
CA ASP A 543 13.89 -1.69 34.10
C ASP A 543 14.53 -2.51 35.24
N GLY A 544 14.06 -3.77 35.43
CA GLY A 544 14.62 -4.74 36.41
C GLY A 544 13.85 -4.81 37.74
N TYR A 545 12.65 -4.21 37.80
CA TYR A 545 11.79 -4.36 38.96
C TYR A 545 11.18 -5.77 39.02
N SER A 546 11.03 -6.31 40.23
CA SER A 546 10.13 -7.47 40.40
C SER A 546 8.68 -7.05 40.22
N SER A 547 7.80 -8.01 39.91
CA SER A 547 6.36 -7.76 39.72
C SER A 547 5.72 -7.05 40.88
N GLU A 548 6.10 -7.40 42.13
CA GLU A 548 5.58 -6.78 43.35
C GLU A 548 6.05 -5.32 43.51
N LYS A 549 7.32 -5.06 43.17
CA LYS A 549 7.86 -3.69 43.19
C LYS A 549 7.23 -2.81 42.12
N ALA A 550 7.03 -3.38 40.90
CA ALA A 550 6.36 -2.67 39.83
C ALA A 550 4.91 -2.33 40.17
N GLN A 551 4.17 -3.26 40.77
CA GLN A 551 2.83 -3.02 41.27
C GLN A 551 2.81 -1.93 42.33
N ALA A 552 3.68 -2.01 43.34
CA ALA A 552 3.76 -0.98 44.41
C ALA A 552 4.12 0.40 43.86
N LEU A 553 4.91 0.47 42.79
CA LEU A 553 5.19 1.71 42.05
C LEU A 553 3.91 2.26 41.42
N PHE A 554 3.19 1.47 40.65
CA PHE A 554 1.97 1.92 39.95
C PHE A 554 0.84 2.30 40.93
N GLU A 555 0.73 1.66 42.07
CA GLU A 555 -0.23 2.03 43.12
C GLU A 555 0.06 3.41 43.72
N LYS A 556 1.35 3.76 43.94
CA LYS A 556 1.77 5.05 44.54
C LYS A 556 1.84 6.18 43.52
N LEU A 557 2.05 5.85 42.25
CA LEU A 557 2.35 6.80 41.18
C LEU A 557 1.26 7.86 40.95
N PRO A 558 -0.04 7.54 40.87
CA PRO A 558 -1.08 8.55 40.68
C PRO A 558 -1.16 9.55 41.83
N GLY A 559 -0.99 9.07 43.07
CA GLY A 559 -1.00 9.92 44.26
C GLY A 559 0.18 10.91 44.27
N ARG A 560 1.40 10.41 43.94
CA ARG A 560 2.61 11.21 43.87
C ARG A 560 2.54 12.26 42.76
N LEU A 561 2.07 11.91 41.60
CA LEU A 561 1.94 12.85 40.46
C LEU A 561 0.83 13.88 40.68
N LYS A 562 -0.26 13.53 41.38
CA LYS A 562 -1.29 14.51 41.79
C LYS A 562 -0.76 15.58 42.75
N SER A 563 0.30 15.30 43.52
CA SER A 563 0.93 16.29 44.41
C SER A 563 1.83 17.29 43.68
N VAL A 564 2.14 17.06 42.40
CA VAL A 564 2.87 18.03 41.57
C VAL A 564 1.95 19.21 41.27
N GLY A 565 2.39 20.42 41.60
CA GLY A 565 1.59 21.63 41.35
C GLY A 565 1.13 21.74 39.91
N ALA A 566 -0.12 22.13 39.72
CA ALA A 566 -0.81 22.27 38.43
C ALA A 566 -1.29 20.93 37.79
N VAL A 567 -1.10 19.78 38.37
CA VAL A 567 -1.70 18.53 37.94
C VAL A 567 -3.13 18.43 38.46
N ARG A 568 -4.11 18.36 37.56
CA ARG A 568 -5.54 18.22 37.89
C ARG A 568 -6.01 16.79 38.05
N GLY A 569 -5.39 15.86 37.32
CA GLY A 569 -5.76 14.47 37.39
C GLY A 569 -4.69 13.57 36.77
N VAL A 570 -4.66 12.33 37.23
CA VAL A 570 -3.75 11.29 36.77
C VAL A 570 -4.56 10.01 36.59
N ALA A 571 -4.42 9.33 35.47
CA ALA A 571 -4.93 7.99 35.24
C ALA A 571 -3.87 7.14 34.55
N LEU A 572 -4.03 5.83 34.67
CA LEU A 572 -3.18 4.85 33.99
C LEU A 572 -3.98 4.17 32.88
N ALA A 573 -3.33 3.79 31.79
CA ALA A 573 -3.91 2.98 30.74
C ALA A 573 -2.86 2.03 30.18
N ALA A 574 -3.28 0.88 29.68
CA ALA A 574 -2.37 -0.06 29.04
C ALA A 574 -1.83 0.51 27.71
N GLU A 575 -2.62 1.33 27.04
CA GLU A 575 -2.26 2.00 25.79
C GLU A 575 -2.73 3.45 25.81
N ALA A 576 -2.15 4.29 24.96
CA ALA A 576 -2.62 5.66 24.79
C ALA A 576 -4.07 5.67 24.26
N PRO A 577 -4.92 6.58 24.74
CA PRO A 577 -6.30 6.69 24.24
C PRO A 577 -6.31 7.00 22.74
N PHE A 578 -7.34 6.54 22.04
CA PHE A 578 -7.49 6.71 20.58
C PHE A 578 -6.39 5.98 19.76
N SER A 579 -5.82 4.89 20.27
CA SER A 579 -4.90 4.06 19.51
C SER A 579 -5.61 3.49 18.26
N ILE A 580 -4.97 3.61 17.10
CA ILE A 580 -5.49 3.08 15.82
C ILE A 580 -5.55 1.55 15.84
N ILE A 581 -4.74 0.91 16.67
CA ILE A 581 -4.67 -0.55 16.83
C ILE A 581 -5.22 -0.92 18.20
N GLY A 582 -6.50 -0.68 18.42
CA GLY A 582 -7.21 -1.23 19.58
C GLY A 582 -7.34 -2.75 19.47
N ARG A 583 -7.31 -3.44 20.62
CA ARG A 583 -7.65 -4.87 20.64
C ARG A 583 -9.14 -5.03 20.32
N VAL A 584 -9.45 -5.69 19.21
CA VAL A 584 -10.82 -6.07 18.90
C VAL A 584 -11.14 -7.38 19.63
N ALA A 585 -12.08 -7.32 20.54
CA ALA A 585 -12.59 -8.48 21.26
C ALA A 585 -13.94 -8.92 20.66
N ARG A 586 -14.17 -10.21 20.56
CA ARG A 586 -15.49 -10.76 20.22
C ARG A 586 -16.19 -11.16 21.51
N LEU A 587 -17.23 -10.42 21.87
CA LEU A 587 -17.98 -10.64 23.07
C LEU A 587 -19.29 -11.38 22.77
N THR A 588 -19.66 -12.27 23.66
CA THR A 588 -20.95 -12.98 23.64
C THR A 588 -21.74 -12.60 24.88
N ALA A 589 -22.94 -12.09 24.70
CA ALA A 589 -23.89 -11.85 25.80
C ALA A 589 -24.69 -13.10 26.12
N ALA A 590 -25.36 -13.12 27.27
CA ALA A 590 -26.20 -14.24 27.73
C ALA A 590 -27.32 -14.59 26.73
N ASN A 591 -27.79 -13.61 25.95
CA ASN A 591 -28.78 -13.79 24.88
C ASN A 591 -28.21 -14.37 23.58
N LYS A 592 -26.93 -14.85 23.58
CA LYS A 592 -26.17 -15.35 22.44
C LYS A 592 -25.87 -14.31 21.34
N THR A 593 -26.07 -13.02 21.61
CA THR A 593 -25.63 -11.96 20.68
C THR A 593 -24.12 -11.88 20.70
N VAL A 594 -23.47 -12.03 19.54
CA VAL A 594 -22.00 -11.91 19.38
C VAL A 594 -21.70 -10.63 18.64
N LYS A 595 -20.83 -9.80 19.19
CA LYS A 595 -20.35 -8.55 18.55
C LYS A 595 -18.85 -8.37 18.74
N ALA A 596 -18.24 -7.79 17.74
CA ALA A 596 -16.88 -7.26 17.84
C ALA A 596 -16.93 -5.88 18.51
N VAL A 597 -16.11 -5.68 19.54
CA VAL A 597 -15.99 -4.42 20.27
C VAL A 597 -14.52 -4.04 20.42
N SER A 598 -14.23 -2.74 20.51
CA SER A 598 -12.91 -2.29 20.94
C SER A 598 -12.72 -2.57 22.42
N LYS A 599 -11.63 -3.22 22.82
CA LYS A 599 -11.32 -3.53 24.21
C LYS A 599 -10.16 -2.65 24.69
N GLU A 600 -10.39 -1.82 25.67
CA GLU A 600 -9.41 -0.94 26.26
C GLU A 600 -9.18 -1.29 27.73
N THR A 601 -7.91 -1.35 28.17
CA THR A 601 -7.55 -1.64 29.55
C THR A 601 -7.12 -0.33 30.24
N VAL A 602 -7.89 0.10 31.24
CA VAL A 602 -7.78 1.43 31.83
C VAL A 602 -7.80 1.39 33.36
N GLY A 603 -7.16 2.34 33.99
CA GLY A 603 -7.12 2.47 35.42
C GLY A 603 -8.28 3.30 36.01
N ALA A 604 -8.34 3.36 37.32
CA ALA A 604 -9.27 4.22 38.04
C ALA A 604 -9.04 5.70 37.67
N GLY A 605 -10.13 6.47 37.57
CA GLY A 605 -10.10 7.88 37.19
C GLY A 605 -9.95 8.17 35.70
N TYR A 606 -9.93 7.13 34.83
CA TYR A 606 -9.77 7.28 33.39
C TYR A 606 -10.89 8.12 32.77
N PHE A 607 -12.14 7.80 33.06
CA PHE A 607 -13.28 8.53 32.48
C PHE A 607 -13.37 9.97 32.99
N ALA A 608 -13.01 10.17 34.26
CA ALA A 608 -12.96 11.51 34.83
C ALA A 608 -11.91 12.39 34.14
N ILE A 609 -10.68 11.87 33.91
CA ILE A 609 -9.62 12.63 33.24
C ILE A 609 -9.93 12.87 31.76
N MET A 610 -10.65 11.95 31.11
CA MET A 610 -11.15 12.07 29.73
C MET A 610 -12.40 12.97 29.64
N SER A 611 -12.90 13.49 30.76
CA SER A 611 -14.14 14.29 30.83
C SER A 611 -15.38 13.55 30.25
N GLU A 612 -15.41 12.23 30.41
CA GLU A 612 -16.49 11.42 29.92
C GLU A 612 -17.56 11.22 30.99
N LYS A 613 -18.83 11.32 30.55
CA LYS A 613 -19.99 11.21 31.47
C LYS A 613 -20.38 9.75 31.64
N MET A 614 -20.39 9.26 32.89
CA MET A 614 -21.07 8.01 33.23
C MET A 614 -22.58 8.19 33.06
N LEU A 615 -23.20 7.31 32.27
CA LEU A 615 -24.66 7.32 32.02
C LEU A 615 -25.39 6.46 33.03
N ALA A 616 -24.76 5.34 33.46
CA ALA A 616 -25.31 4.45 34.46
C ALA A 616 -24.17 3.72 35.19
N GLY A 617 -24.45 3.27 36.42
CA GLY A 617 -23.48 2.51 37.23
C GLY A 617 -22.34 3.34 37.76
N ARG A 618 -21.13 2.76 37.84
CA ARG A 618 -19.95 3.35 38.40
C ARG A 618 -18.71 3.21 37.54
N GLU A 619 -17.72 4.07 37.78
CA GLU A 619 -16.36 3.97 37.26
C GLU A 619 -15.55 2.88 37.99
N PHE A 620 -14.41 2.50 37.43
CA PHE A 620 -13.45 1.63 38.10
C PHE A 620 -12.82 2.29 39.34
N THR A 621 -12.65 1.50 40.37
CA THR A 621 -12.01 1.85 41.63
C THR A 621 -10.63 1.21 41.74
N GLU A 622 -9.80 1.68 42.70
CA GLU A 622 -8.54 1.02 42.97
C GLU A 622 -8.71 -0.45 43.42
N THR A 623 -9.88 -0.79 44.02
CA THR A 623 -10.20 -2.16 44.40
C THR A 623 -10.39 -3.08 43.19
N ASP A 624 -10.97 -2.58 42.08
CA ASP A 624 -11.12 -3.33 40.84
C ASP A 624 -9.74 -3.65 40.21
N GLN A 625 -8.73 -2.78 40.41
CA GLN A 625 -7.37 -2.99 39.97
C GLN A 625 -6.61 -4.04 40.78
N ARG A 626 -7.00 -4.24 42.04
CA ARG A 626 -6.38 -5.24 42.94
C ARG A 626 -6.96 -6.63 42.76
N SER A 627 -7.89 -6.84 41.82
CA SER A 627 -8.40 -8.17 41.51
C SER A 627 -7.24 -9.10 41.17
N PRO A 628 -7.12 -10.25 41.86
CA PRO A 628 -6.00 -11.15 41.62
C PRO A 628 -6.00 -11.61 40.17
N ALA A 629 -4.79 -11.74 39.61
CA ALA A 629 -4.60 -12.33 38.31
C ALA A 629 -5.06 -13.80 38.33
N HIS A 630 -6.28 -14.09 37.89
CA HIS A 630 -6.73 -15.47 37.84
C HIS A 630 -6.37 -16.10 36.51
N GLU A 631 -5.61 -17.17 36.62
CA GLU A 631 -5.16 -18.00 35.50
C GLU A 631 -6.27 -18.91 34.92
N GLN A 632 -7.39 -19.02 35.60
CA GLN A 632 -8.50 -19.91 35.21
C GLN A 632 -9.82 -19.16 35.31
N GLY A 633 -10.58 -19.16 34.24
CA GLY A 633 -11.84 -18.44 33.95
C GLY A 633 -12.99 -18.34 34.99
N ASP A 634 -12.69 -18.56 36.28
CA ASP A 634 -13.68 -18.59 37.35
C ASP A 634 -13.96 -17.22 38.01
N VAL A 635 -13.15 -16.18 37.67
CA VAL A 635 -13.39 -14.85 38.24
C VAL A 635 -14.04 -13.94 37.20
N VAL A 636 -15.19 -13.39 37.60
CA VAL A 636 -15.88 -12.37 36.82
C VAL A 636 -15.21 -11.03 37.06
N LEU A 637 -14.65 -10.45 35.99
CA LEU A 637 -14.01 -9.12 36.03
C LEU A 637 -15.05 -8.02 35.80
N PRO A 638 -14.95 -6.87 36.44
CA PRO A 638 -15.81 -5.74 36.15
C PRO A 638 -15.49 -5.18 34.75
N ALA A 639 -16.52 -4.74 34.02
CA ALA A 639 -16.38 -4.05 32.76
C ALA A 639 -17.28 -2.81 32.68
N VAL A 640 -16.83 -1.80 31.96
CA VAL A 640 -17.63 -0.64 31.58
C VAL A 640 -17.86 -0.71 30.08
N LEU A 641 -19.10 -0.59 29.64
CA LEU A 641 -19.46 -0.53 28.24
C LEU A 641 -19.72 0.92 27.84
N ASN A 642 -19.45 1.28 26.59
CA ASN A 642 -19.99 2.51 26.05
C ASN A 642 -21.46 2.33 25.67
N GLU A 643 -22.18 3.43 25.44
CA GLU A 643 -23.62 3.42 25.13
C GLU A 643 -23.95 2.53 23.93
N SER A 644 -23.14 2.60 22.86
CA SER A 644 -23.30 1.79 21.65
C SER A 644 -23.14 0.29 21.90
N ALA A 645 -22.18 -0.12 22.73
CA ALA A 645 -22.01 -1.53 23.10
C ALA A 645 -23.18 -1.99 23.98
N ALA A 646 -23.56 -1.22 25.00
CA ALA A 646 -24.66 -1.54 25.90
C ALA A 646 -25.98 -1.71 25.11
N ARG A 647 -26.28 -0.76 24.23
CA ARG A 647 -27.46 -0.83 23.34
C ARG A 647 -27.38 -2.01 22.37
N GLY A 648 -26.19 -2.28 21.86
CA GLY A 648 -25.95 -3.36 20.92
C GLY A 648 -26.14 -4.75 21.48
N PHE A 649 -25.82 -4.98 22.77
CA PHE A 649 -26.00 -6.28 23.45
C PHE A 649 -27.37 -6.42 24.11
N PHE A 650 -27.87 -5.35 24.71
CA PHE A 650 -29.02 -5.40 25.62
C PHE A 650 -30.20 -4.57 25.15
N GLY A 651 -30.10 -3.91 23.98
CA GLY A 651 -31.15 -3.03 23.45
C GLY A 651 -31.39 -1.83 24.38
N ASN A 652 -32.68 -1.57 24.72
CA ASN A 652 -33.05 -0.52 25.67
C ASN A 652 -33.16 -1.04 27.13
N GLY A 653 -32.73 -2.30 27.39
CA GLY A 653 -32.69 -2.88 28.71
C GLY A 653 -31.54 -2.37 29.58
N ASN A 654 -31.65 -2.66 30.91
CA ASN A 654 -30.58 -2.33 31.83
C ASN A 654 -29.35 -3.22 31.57
N ALA A 655 -28.21 -2.61 31.25
CA ALA A 655 -26.95 -3.30 31.03
C ALA A 655 -26.19 -3.61 32.34
N ILE A 656 -26.47 -2.85 33.43
CA ILE A 656 -25.76 -2.99 34.72
C ILE A 656 -26.08 -4.35 35.33
N GLY A 657 -25.03 -5.05 35.81
CA GLY A 657 -25.13 -6.39 36.39
C GLY A 657 -25.23 -7.52 35.33
N GLN A 658 -25.39 -7.18 34.06
CA GLN A 658 -25.38 -8.19 32.99
C GLN A 658 -23.97 -8.70 32.70
N ARG A 659 -23.88 -9.91 32.15
CA ARG A 659 -22.59 -10.54 31.84
C ARG A 659 -22.35 -10.64 30.34
N VAL A 660 -21.12 -10.37 29.96
CA VAL A 660 -20.58 -10.65 28.62
C VAL A 660 -19.34 -11.52 28.77
N THR A 661 -19.08 -12.37 27.79
CA THR A 661 -17.94 -13.28 27.82
C THR A 661 -17.04 -13.07 26.59
N GLU A 662 -15.75 -13.05 26.80
CA GLU A 662 -14.72 -13.13 25.77
C GLU A 662 -14.04 -14.49 25.92
N ASP A 663 -14.19 -15.38 24.98
CA ASP A 663 -13.77 -16.78 25.10
C ASP A 663 -14.30 -17.42 26.39
N LYS A 664 -13.45 -17.55 27.41
CA LYS A 664 -13.82 -18.10 28.74
C LYS A 664 -13.89 -17.06 29.85
N GLN A 665 -13.34 -15.86 29.61
CA GLN A 665 -13.36 -14.80 30.60
C GLN A 665 -14.74 -14.15 30.64
N ALA A 666 -15.38 -14.21 31.80
CA ALA A 666 -16.64 -13.51 32.05
C ALA A 666 -16.38 -12.10 32.58
N PHE A 667 -17.18 -11.16 32.12
CA PHE A 667 -17.17 -9.79 32.57
C PHE A 667 -18.57 -9.39 33.03
N GLU A 668 -18.65 -8.69 34.15
CA GLU A 668 -19.89 -8.11 34.66
C GLU A 668 -19.90 -6.60 34.36
N VAL A 669 -20.96 -6.12 33.76
CA VAL A 669 -21.11 -4.70 33.42
C VAL A 669 -21.40 -3.90 34.68
N VAL A 670 -20.43 -3.14 35.16
CA VAL A 670 -20.54 -2.27 36.36
C VAL A 670 -20.88 -0.83 36.05
N GLY A 671 -20.70 -0.42 34.79
CA GLY A 671 -20.97 0.93 34.35
C GLY A 671 -21.26 1.03 32.85
N VAL A 672 -21.93 2.10 32.49
CA VAL A 672 -22.15 2.52 31.10
C VAL A 672 -21.69 3.97 30.96
N VAL A 673 -20.81 4.21 30.00
CA VAL A 673 -20.24 5.54 29.69
C VAL A 673 -20.79 6.06 28.37
N ALA A 674 -20.88 7.38 28.23
CA ALA A 674 -21.23 7.99 26.96
C ALA A 674 -20.26 7.57 25.85
N ASP A 675 -20.76 7.50 24.64
CA ASP A 675 -19.91 7.13 23.50
C ASP A 675 -18.76 8.10 23.33
N LEU A 676 -17.55 7.59 23.50
CA LEU A 676 -16.34 8.21 22.99
C LEU A 676 -16.30 7.93 21.49
N LYS A 677 -15.97 8.93 20.69
CA LYS A 677 -15.72 8.70 19.27
C LYS A 677 -14.34 8.03 19.09
N ASN A 678 -14.25 6.80 19.59
CA ASN A 678 -13.07 5.95 19.47
C ASN A 678 -13.31 4.86 18.45
N GLY A 679 -12.38 4.68 17.52
CA GLY A 679 -12.36 3.51 16.64
C GLY A 679 -13.16 3.66 15.36
N ILE A 680 -13.28 2.55 14.66
CA ILE A 680 -13.88 2.43 13.33
C ILE A 680 -15.42 2.43 13.48
N PRO A 681 -16.14 3.46 13.01
CA PRO A 681 -17.59 3.49 13.11
C PRO A 681 -18.21 2.50 12.12
N ASP A 682 -19.12 1.66 12.59
CA ASP A 682 -20.02 0.92 11.75
C ASP A 682 -21.30 1.76 11.54
N ASP A 683 -21.69 1.98 10.28
CA ASP A 683 -22.93 2.62 9.82
C ASP A 683 -23.54 3.69 10.76
N ASP A 684 -22.95 4.91 10.78
CA ASP A 684 -23.45 6.09 11.52
C ASP A 684 -23.59 5.93 13.06
N GLN A 685 -23.19 4.78 13.61
CA GLN A 685 -23.13 4.57 15.07
C GLN A 685 -21.69 4.68 15.59
N PRO A 686 -21.48 5.22 16.79
CA PRO A 686 -20.19 5.17 17.46
C PRO A 686 -19.72 3.72 17.63
N ALA A 687 -18.41 3.47 17.51
CA ALA A 687 -17.87 2.13 17.68
C ALA A 687 -18.21 1.57 19.06
N ALA A 688 -18.67 0.32 19.11
CA ALA A 688 -18.90 -0.36 20.37
C ALA A 688 -17.55 -0.58 21.10
N ALA A 689 -17.48 -0.18 22.36
CA ALA A 689 -16.30 -0.32 23.19
C ALA A 689 -16.59 -0.94 24.54
N MET A 690 -15.65 -1.76 25.02
CA MET A 690 -15.60 -2.31 26.35
C MET A 690 -14.30 -1.87 27.02
N TYR A 691 -14.42 -1.33 28.21
CA TYR A 691 -13.30 -0.99 29.08
C TYR A 691 -13.18 -2.03 30.17
N VAL A 692 -11.95 -2.44 30.47
CA VAL A 692 -11.62 -3.37 31.56
C VAL A 692 -10.58 -2.74 32.48
N PRO A 693 -10.57 -3.07 33.78
CA PRO A 693 -9.60 -2.47 34.69
C PRO A 693 -8.18 -2.98 34.43
N LEU A 694 -7.18 -2.11 34.60
CA LEU A 694 -5.78 -2.51 34.74
C LEU A 694 -5.64 -3.36 36.01
N THR A 695 -5.16 -4.59 35.85
CA THR A 695 -5.04 -5.57 36.92
C THR A 695 -3.57 -5.72 37.38
N GLN A 696 -3.36 -6.45 38.47
CA GLN A 696 -2.02 -6.84 38.94
C GLN A 696 -1.20 -7.52 37.82
N ARG A 697 -1.85 -8.29 36.97
CA ARG A 697 -1.21 -8.96 35.81
C ARG A 697 -0.62 -7.96 34.83
N ASP A 698 -1.34 -6.88 34.53
CA ASP A 698 -0.89 -5.86 33.59
C ASP A 698 0.29 -5.07 34.15
N PHE A 699 0.38 -4.93 35.47
CA PHE A 699 1.52 -4.32 36.14
C PHE A 699 2.73 -5.27 36.24
N ALA A 700 2.47 -6.55 36.43
CA ALA A 700 3.49 -7.59 36.46
C ALA A 700 4.09 -7.93 35.08
N SER A 701 3.30 -7.74 34.02
CA SER A 701 3.71 -7.96 32.63
C SER A 701 3.14 -6.84 31.75
N PRO A 702 3.73 -5.64 31.77
CA PRO A 702 3.27 -4.50 31.01
C PRO A 702 3.23 -4.77 29.50
N PRO A 703 2.29 -4.20 28.76
CA PRO A 703 2.21 -4.35 27.30
C PRO A 703 3.48 -3.79 26.62
N ALA A 704 3.67 -4.09 25.35
CA ALA A 704 4.84 -3.64 24.58
C ALA A 704 5.01 -2.11 24.55
N GLY A 705 3.93 -1.36 24.71
CA GLY A 705 3.93 0.10 24.87
C GLY A 705 4.28 0.60 26.28
N GLY A 706 4.47 -0.32 27.26
CA GLY A 706 4.50 0.03 28.67
C GLY A 706 3.13 0.41 29.21
N VAL A 707 3.05 0.84 30.46
CA VAL A 707 1.85 1.44 31.02
C VAL A 707 1.89 2.95 30.76
N THR A 708 0.86 3.46 30.10
CA THR A 708 0.73 4.88 29.78
C THR A 708 0.19 5.64 30.99
N ILE A 709 0.93 6.63 31.43
CA ILE A 709 0.54 7.58 32.45
C ILE A 709 -0.10 8.77 31.74
N MET A 710 -1.35 9.02 32.03
CA MET A 710 -2.11 10.16 31.53
C MET A 710 -2.17 11.23 32.59
N VAL A 711 -1.64 12.41 32.34
CA VAL A 711 -1.61 13.52 33.28
C VAL A 711 -2.29 14.74 32.68
N ARG A 712 -3.35 15.20 33.31
CA ARG A 712 -4.03 16.45 32.92
C ARG A 712 -3.50 17.63 33.71
N SER A 713 -3.05 18.64 33.00
CA SER A 713 -2.49 19.86 33.61
C SER A 713 -2.78 21.11 32.78
N ASP A 714 -2.99 22.22 33.42
CA ASP A 714 -3.20 23.52 32.76
C ASP A 714 -1.90 24.36 32.66
N ALA A 715 -0.78 23.89 33.23
CA ALA A 715 0.46 24.69 33.32
C ALA A 715 1.45 24.50 32.15
N GLY A 716 1.00 23.93 31.01
CA GLY A 716 1.85 23.76 29.84
C GLY A 716 3.15 22.98 30.11
N THR A 717 4.27 23.42 29.51
CA THR A 717 5.58 22.72 29.58
C THR A 717 6.15 22.62 30.99
N ASP A 718 5.78 23.53 31.94
CA ASP A 718 6.26 23.53 33.32
C ASP A 718 5.75 22.29 34.08
N ALA A 719 4.55 21.81 33.76
CA ALA A 719 4.02 20.59 34.36
C ALA A 719 4.86 19.37 33.97
N LEU A 720 5.32 19.28 32.74
CA LEU A 720 6.13 18.15 32.25
C LEU A 720 7.49 18.10 32.98
N ALA A 721 8.11 19.26 33.22
CA ALA A 721 9.35 19.33 33.99
C ALA A 721 9.14 18.89 35.46
N GLY A 722 7.99 19.24 36.05
CA GLY A 722 7.59 18.78 37.40
C GLY A 722 7.35 17.27 37.42
N ILE A 723 6.60 16.74 36.49
CA ILE A 723 6.32 15.30 36.37
C ILE A 723 7.62 14.50 36.20
N ARG A 724 8.54 14.94 35.33
CA ARG A 724 9.84 14.28 35.13
C ARG A 724 10.70 14.31 36.39
N ARG A 725 10.72 15.41 37.14
CA ARG A 725 11.45 15.50 38.42
C ARG A 725 10.86 14.56 39.47
N GLU A 726 9.54 14.47 39.54
CA GLU A 726 8.87 13.57 40.46
C GLU A 726 9.15 12.10 40.12
N LEU A 727 9.06 11.70 38.85
CA LEU A 727 9.42 10.36 38.41
C LEU A 727 10.89 10.04 38.70
N ALA A 728 11.79 10.97 38.42
CA ALA A 728 13.23 10.79 38.74
C ALA A 728 13.52 10.76 40.24
N SER A 729 12.70 11.40 41.10
CA SER A 729 12.80 11.31 42.56
C SER A 729 12.37 9.95 43.09
N MET A 730 11.45 9.27 42.38
CA MET A 730 11.03 7.91 42.74
C MET A 730 12.10 6.88 42.37
N ASP A 731 12.61 6.95 41.14
CA ASP A 731 13.78 6.19 40.70
C ASP A 731 14.45 6.88 39.48
N PRO A 732 15.73 7.29 39.62
CA PRO A 732 16.46 7.91 38.50
C PRO A 732 16.77 6.96 37.35
N ASN A 733 16.67 5.63 37.54
CA ASN A 733 16.92 4.62 36.51
C ASN A 733 15.65 4.23 35.74
N LEU A 734 14.48 4.73 36.13
CA LEU A 734 13.22 4.44 35.46
C LEU A 734 13.23 5.03 34.03
N ALA A 735 13.09 4.18 33.03
CA ALA A 735 13.00 4.62 31.64
C ALA A 735 11.61 5.22 31.38
N VAL A 736 11.57 6.54 31.16
CA VAL A 736 10.35 7.24 30.72
C VAL A 736 10.43 7.48 29.22
N PHE A 737 9.48 6.95 28.49
CA PHE A 737 9.43 7.05 27.03
C PHE A 737 8.05 7.50 26.54
N ASP A 738 7.93 7.76 25.22
CA ASP A 738 6.71 8.25 24.58
C ASP A 738 6.11 9.53 25.22
N VAL A 739 6.98 10.41 25.65
CA VAL A 739 6.59 11.67 26.30
C VAL A 739 6.10 12.66 25.27
N ARG A 740 4.78 12.90 25.25
CA ARG A 740 4.11 13.84 24.32
C ARG A 740 2.78 14.33 24.87
N THR A 741 2.21 15.36 24.28
CA THR A 741 0.82 15.74 24.56
C THR A 741 -0.14 14.83 23.79
N LEU A 742 -1.39 14.73 24.26
CA LEU A 742 -2.44 14.03 23.51
C LEU A 742 -2.67 14.70 22.15
N ALA A 743 -2.51 16.04 22.06
CA ALA A 743 -2.59 16.77 20.80
C ALA A 743 -1.53 16.29 19.80
N GLU A 744 -0.25 16.20 20.23
CA GLU A 744 0.85 15.68 19.39
C GLU A 744 0.61 14.22 18.97
N TYR A 745 0.08 13.38 19.86
CA TYR A 745 -0.28 12.01 19.57
C TYR A 745 -1.37 11.92 18.48
N LEU A 746 -2.43 12.73 18.63
CA LEU A 746 -3.52 12.81 17.65
C LEU A 746 -3.07 13.43 16.33
N GLU A 747 -2.17 14.42 16.36
CA GLU A 747 -1.59 15.03 15.16
C GLU A 747 -0.78 14.02 14.34
N LEU A 748 -0.03 13.17 15.00
CA LEU A 748 0.75 12.12 14.34
C LEU A 748 -0.17 11.09 13.67
N SER A 749 -1.27 10.70 14.36
CA SER A 749 -2.33 9.87 13.76
C SER A 749 -3.00 10.56 12.56
N ARG A 750 -3.31 11.86 12.70
CA ARG A 750 -3.89 12.69 11.64
C ARG A 750 -2.93 12.90 10.47
N ALA A 751 -1.61 12.99 10.70
CA ALA A 751 -0.61 13.15 9.65
C ALA A 751 -0.59 11.96 8.69
N PHE A 752 -0.62 10.74 9.22
CA PHE A 752 -0.74 9.53 8.40
C PHE A 752 -2.00 9.54 7.54
N MET A 753 -3.09 9.98 8.13
CA MET A 753 -4.36 10.06 7.47
C MET A 753 -4.41 11.16 6.41
N ARG A 754 -3.92 12.37 6.73
CA ARG A 754 -3.79 13.47 5.75
C ARG A 754 -3.00 12.98 4.53
N LEU A 755 -1.90 12.24 4.73
CA LEU A 755 -1.17 11.70 3.59
C LEU A 755 -1.99 10.70 2.79
N SER A 756 -2.74 9.80 3.44
CA SER A 756 -3.64 8.89 2.74
C SER A 756 -4.72 9.66 1.98
N LEU A 757 -5.30 10.70 2.58
CA LEU A 757 -6.27 11.61 1.96
C LEU A 757 -5.64 12.35 0.77
N ASP A 758 -4.43 12.88 0.94
CA ASP A 758 -3.70 13.60 -0.11
C ASP A 758 -3.36 12.67 -1.28
N MET A 759 -2.94 11.42 -0.98
CA MET A 759 -2.69 10.41 -2.02
C MET A 759 -3.96 10.04 -2.79
N TYR A 760 -5.02 9.64 -2.09
CA TYR A 760 -6.28 9.24 -2.76
C TYR A 760 -6.99 10.43 -3.39
N GLY A 761 -7.01 11.57 -2.71
CA GLY A 761 -7.54 12.84 -3.24
C GLY A 761 -6.75 13.29 -4.47
N GLY A 762 -5.43 13.17 -4.45
CA GLY A 762 -4.56 13.45 -5.58
C GLY A 762 -4.85 12.55 -6.79
N ILE A 763 -5.07 11.26 -6.59
CA ILE A 763 -5.47 10.31 -7.65
C ILE A 763 -6.84 10.69 -8.22
N GLY A 764 -7.82 11.03 -7.38
CA GLY A 764 -9.14 11.48 -7.80
C GLY A 764 -9.09 12.79 -8.59
N LEU A 765 -8.35 13.79 -8.09
CA LEU A 765 -8.11 15.07 -8.76
C LEU A 765 -7.40 14.87 -10.10
N PHE A 766 -6.43 13.98 -10.17
CA PHE A 766 -5.75 13.62 -11.40
C PHE A 766 -6.73 13.08 -12.46
N GLY A 767 -7.60 12.13 -12.08
CA GLY A 767 -8.65 11.63 -12.96
C GLY A 767 -9.56 12.75 -13.50
N LEU A 768 -9.90 13.69 -12.63
CA LEU A 768 -10.75 14.85 -12.94
C LEU A 768 -10.08 15.82 -13.93
N VAL A 769 -8.81 16.14 -13.72
CA VAL A 769 -7.99 16.99 -14.61
C VAL A 769 -7.82 16.32 -15.98
N LEU A 770 -7.55 15.03 -16.02
CA LEU A 770 -7.44 14.28 -17.28
C LEU A 770 -8.76 14.28 -18.06
N ALA A 771 -9.90 14.11 -17.38
CA ALA A 771 -11.22 14.21 -18.02
C ALA A 771 -11.44 15.58 -18.64
N ALA A 772 -11.09 16.64 -17.93
CA ALA A 772 -11.21 18.02 -18.43
C ALA A 772 -10.33 18.28 -19.66
N ILE A 773 -9.06 17.86 -19.63
CA ILE A 773 -8.10 18.01 -20.73
C ILE A 773 -8.62 17.25 -21.98
N GLY A 774 -9.04 16.00 -21.80
CA GLY A 774 -9.54 15.18 -22.91
C GLY A 774 -10.79 15.78 -23.56
N LEU A 775 -11.74 16.22 -22.75
CA LEU A 775 -12.97 16.81 -23.25
C LEU A 775 -12.74 18.17 -23.92
N ALA A 776 -11.88 19.01 -23.34
CA ALA A 776 -11.48 20.29 -23.96
C ALA A 776 -10.80 20.06 -25.32
N GLY A 777 -9.90 19.07 -25.41
CA GLY A 777 -9.22 18.70 -26.65
C GLY A 777 -10.20 18.24 -27.74
N VAL A 778 -11.15 17.37 -27.36
CA VAL A 778 -12.17 16.87 -28.29
C VAL A 778 -13.12 17.98 -28.76
N THR A 779 -13.54 18.86 -27.85
CA THR A 779 -14.42 19.98 -28.16
C THR A 779 -13.71 21.01 -29.06
N ALA A 780 -12.46 21.35 -28.74
CA ALA A 780 -11.65 22.25 -29.58
C ALA A 780 -11.50 21.72 -31.00
N TYR A 781 -11.26 20.41 -31.13
CA TYR A 781 -11.19 19.76 -32.45
C TYR A 781 -12.55 19.75 -33.19
N ALA A 782 -13.66 19.41 -32.51
CA ALA A 782 -14.99 19.39 -33.10
C ALA A 782 -15.36 20.76 -33.66
N VAL A 783 -15.05 21.81 -32.91
CA VAL A 783 -15.23 23.20 -33.30
C VAL A 783 -14.34 23.59 -34.47
N ALA A 784 -13.07 23.24 -34.45
CA ALA A 784 -12.12 23.52 -35.54
C ALA A 784 -12.59 22.90 -36.88
N ARG A 785 -13.12 21.68 -36.84
CA ARG A 785 -13.63 20.99 -38.04
C ARG A 785 -14.90 21.62 -38.63
N ARG A 786 -15.75 22.22 -37.78
CA ARG A 786 -16.99 22.86 -38.18
C ARG A 786 -16.84 24.37 -38.38
N ARG A 787 -15.62 24.89 -38.50
CA ARG A 787 -15.36 26.34 -38.58
C ARG A 787 -16.05 27.00 -39.77
N LYS A 788 -16.03 26.36 -40.93
CA LYS A 788 -16.77 26.80 -42.14
C LYS A 788 -18.30 26.75 -41.92
N GLU A 789 -18.82 25.65 -41.38
CA GLU A 789 -20.26 25.49 -41.09
C GLU A 789 -20.74 26.52 -40.07
N ILE A 790 -19.99 26.76 -39.03
CA ILE A 790 -20.26 27.79 -37.99
C ILE A 790 -20.19 29.17 -38.64
N GLY A 791 -19.20 29.43 -39.47
CA GLY A 791 -19.06 30.68 -40.21
C GLY A 791 -20.25 30.98 -41.14
N ILE A 792 -20.70 29.97 -41.91
CA ILE A 792 -21.88 30.08 -42.79
C ILE A 792 -23.14 30.32 -41.98
N ARG A 793 -23.38 29.59 -40.92
CA ARG A 793 -24.57 29.80 -40.06
C ARG A 793 -24.57 31.17 -39.41
N MET A 794 -23.41 31.68 -38.95
CA MET A 794 -23.29 33.02 -38.43
C MET A 794 -23.50 34.10 -39.48
N ALA A 795 -23.00 33.88 -40.70
CA ALA A 795 -23.26 34.77 -41.83
C ALA A 795 -24.74 34.79 -42.24
N LEU A 796 -25.49 33.69 -42.07
CA LEU A 796 -26.91 33.55 -42.26
C LEU A 796 -27.76 34.05 -41.07
N GLY A 797 -27.17 34.71 -40.05
CA GLY A 797 -27.85 35.32 -38.93
C GLY A 797 -28.06 34.46 -37.69
N ALA A 798 -27.41 33.29 -37.57
CA ALA A 798 -27.51 32.49 -36.37
C ALA A 798 -26.90 33.23 -35.15
N ARG A 799 -27.62 33.24 -34.03
CA ARG A 799 -27.14 33.84 -32.77
C ARG A 799 -25.99 33.04 -32.17
N LYS A 800 -25.01 33.70 -31.57
CA LYS A 800 -23.87 33.07 -30.89
C LYS A 800 -24.30 32.01 -29.86
N THR A 801 -25.41 32.23 -29.16
CA THR A 801 -26.00 31.32 -28.19
C THR A 801 -26.51 30.02 -28.82
N GLN A 802 -27.03 30.06 -30.04
CA GLN A 802 -27.50 28.86 -30.76
C GLN A 802 -26.33 27.97 -31.18
N VAL A 803 -25.24 28.59 -31.65
CA VAL A 803 -24.01 27.86 -32.00
C VAL A 803 -23.36 27.23 -30.74
N LEU A 804 -23.33 28.01 -29.64
CA LEU A 804 -22.84 27.49 -28.35
C LEU A 804 -23.68 26.29 -27.87
N GLY A 805 -25.01 26.43 -27.92
CA GLY A 805 -25.95 25.39 -27.50
C GLY A 805 -25.77 24.08 -28.28
N LEU A 806 -25.48 24.18 -29.59
CA LEU A 806 -25.22 22.98 -30.42
C LEU A 806 -23.96 22.20 -29.94
N VAL A 807 -22.87 22.92 -29.68
CA VAL A 807 -21.60 22.31 -29.21
C VAL A 807 -21.75 21.75 -27.81
N LEU A 808 -22.40 22.51 -26.92
CA LEU A 808 -22.62 22.05 -25.54
C LEU A 808 -23.53 20.81 -25.47
N ARG A 809 -24.59 20.75 -26.30
CA ARG A 809 -25.50 19.58 -26.34
C ARG A 809 -24.77 18.28 -26.68
N GLU A 810 -23.82 18.32 -27.61
CA GLU A 810 -22.96 17.15 -27.89
C GLU A 810 -22.08 16.78 -26.68
N GLY A 811 -21.44 17.76 -26.07
CA GLY A 811 -20.64 17.54 -24.86
C GLY A 811 -21.48 16.96 -23.72
N VAL A 812 -22.67 17.51 -23.46
CA VAL A 812 -23.60 17.00 -22.42
C VAL A 812 -23.97 15.54 -22.70
N ALA A 813 -24.32 15.18 -23.94
CA ALA A 813 -24.68 13.79 -24.26
C ALA A 813 -23.54 12.79 -23.98
N LEU A 814 -22.29 13.15 -24.32
CA LEU A 814 -21.13 12.31 -24.06
C LEU A 814 -20.82 12.20 -22.55
N VAL A 815 -20.91 13.33 -21.83
CA VAL A 815 -20.72 13.36 -20.39
C VAL A 815 -21.78 12.54 -19.68
N THR A 816 -23.07 12.68 -20.04
CA THR A 816 -24.14 11.88 -19.43
C THR A 816 -23.96 10.39 -19.68
N ALA A 817 -23.62 9.98 -20.91
CA ALA A 817 -23.35 8.57 -21.22
C ALA A 817 -22.17 8.03 -20.40
N GLY A 818 -21.07 8.79 -20.32
CA GLY A 818 -19.90 8.45 -19.52
C GLY A 818 -20.19 8.40 -18.03
N THR A 819 -20.99 9.33 -17.51
CA THR A 819 -21.42 9.38 -16.10
C THR A 819 -22.25 8.14 -15.73
N VAL A 820 -23.22 7.76 -16.56
CA VAL A 820 -24.03 6.56 -16.31
C VAL A 820 -23.17 5.30 -16.28
N LEU A 821 -22.29 5.12 -17.29
CA LEU A 821 -21.41 3.96 -17.35
C LEU A 821 -20.39 3.96 -16.18
N GLY A 822 -19.83 5.11 -15.87
CA GLY A 822 -18.86 5.26 -14.77
C GLY A 822 -19.49 4.98 -13.40
N PHE A 823 -20.71 5.43 -13.19
CA PHE A 823 -21.47 5.15 -11.97
C PHE A 823 -21.77 3.65 -11.81
N LEU A 824 -22.28 3.01 -12.86
CA LEU A 824 -22.55 1.57 -12.84
C LEU A 824 -21.27 0.77 -12.59
N GLY A 825 -20.16 1.15 -13.24
CA GLY A 825 -18.87 0.52 -13.03
C GLY A 825 -18.31 0.72 -11.61
N ALA A 826 -18.47 1.92 -11.04
CA ALA A 826 -18.07 2.21 -9.66
C ALA A 826 -18.87 1.36 -8.65
N MET A 827 -20.19 1.26 -8.82
CA MET A 827 -21.03 0.44 -7.94
C MET A 827 -20.68 -1.06 -8.03
N ALA A 828 -20.37 -1.56 -9.22
CA ALA A 828 -19.88 -2.93 -9.39
C ALA A 828 -18.54 -3.13 -8.66
N MET A 829 -17.60 -2.19 -8.79
CA MET A 829 -16.29 -2.24 -8.13
C MET A 829 -16.42 -2.19 -6.61
N VAL A 830 -17.30 -1.34 -6.10
CA VAL A 830 -17.56 -1.22 -4.68
C VAL A 830 -18.13 -2.52 -4.10
N LYS A 831 -19.02 -3.21 -4.80
CA LYS A 831 -19.48 -4.55 -4.38
C LYS A 831 -18.34 -5.56 -4.32
N VAL A 832 -17.43 -5.53 -5.28
CA VAL A 832 -16.22 -6.37 -5.25
C VAL A 832 -15.36 -5.99 -4.05
N LEU A 833 -15.15 -4.71 -3.79
CA LEU A 833 -14.35 -4.22 -2.67
C LEU A 833 -14.99 -4.58 -1.32
N SER A 834 -16.31 -4.45 -1.16
CA SER A 834 -17.01 -4.83 0.07
C SER A 834 -16.96 -6.34 0.34
N ALA A 835 -17.05 -7.17 -0.71
CA ALA A 835 -16.84 -8.61 -0.57
C ALA A 835 -15.39 -8.95 -0.14
N LEU A 836 -14.43 -8.11 -0.50
CA LEU A 836 -13.03 -8.24 -0.09
C LEU A 836 -12.78 -7.75 1.33
N THR A 837 -13.41 -6.64 1.73
CA THR A 837 -13.25 -6.07 3.07
C THR A 837 -13.86 -6.95 4.15
N SER A 838 -14.91 -7.73 3.83
CA SER A 838 -15.45 -8.75 4.75
C SER A 838 -14.42 -9.83 5.12
N VAL A 839 -13.40 -10.04 4.30
CA VAL A 839 -12.28 -10.99 4.54
C VAL A 839 -11.14 -10.33 5.34
N PHE A 840 -10.93 -9.02 5.20
CA PHE A 840 -9.89 -8.26 5.91
C PHE A 840 -10.35 -7.72 7.27
N SER A 841 -11.53 -8.15 7.74
CA SER A 841 -12.19 -7.64 8.93
C SER A 841 -12.54 -6.14 8.88
N ASP A 842 -13.35 -5.74 9.79
CA ASP A 842 -14.02 -4.45 10.01
C ASP A 842 -13.17 -3.16 9.91
N ALA A 843 -11.87 -3.29 9.54
CA ALA A 843 -10.93 -2.17 9.44
C ALA A 843 -11.20 -1.20 8.27
N PHE A 844 -11.94 -1.64 7.23
CA PHE A 844 -12.27 -0.82 6.07
C PHE A 844 -13.78 -0.80 5.81
N ASN A 845 -14.56 -0.35 6.78
CA ASN A 845 -16.00 -0.19 6.58
C ASN A 845 -16.27 1.00 5.64
N VAL A 846 -16.25 0.71 4.33
CA VAL A 846 -16.50 1.69 3.28
C VAL A 846 -18.00 1.89 3.18
N SER A 847 -18.53 2.91 3.84
CA SER A 847 -19.93 3.33 3.63
C SER A 847 -20.13 3.74 2.17
N THR A 848 -20.76 2.87 1.39
CA THR A 848 -21.01 3.05 -0.05
C THR A 848 -22.28 3.84 -0.33
N SER A 849 -22.97 4.27 0.70
CA SER A 849 -24.31 4.85 0.62
C SER A 849 -24.36 6.36 0.86
N ASP A 850 -23.18 7.05 0.97
CA ASP A 850 -23.18 8.48 1.24
C ASP A 850 -23.70 9.28 0.03
N PRO A 851 -24.87 9.95 0.15
CA PRO A 851 -25.48 10.66 -0.95
C PRO A 851 -24.66 11.86 -1.41
N ARG A 852 -23.78 12.43 -0.57
CA ARG A 852 -22.91 13.54 -0.91
C ARG A 852 -21.90 13.13 -1.99
N LEU A 853 -21.38 11.94 -1.91
CA LEU A 853 -20.42 11.40 -2.88
C LEU A 853 -21.12 10.89 -4.13
N ILE A 854 -22.22 10.15 -3.97
CA ILE A 854 -23.01 9.57 -5.06
C ILE A 854 -23.54 10.65 -6.00
N VAL A 855 -23.95 11.81 -5.47
CA VAL A 855 -24.48 12.93 -6.25
C VAL A 855 -23.38 13.97 -6.53
N GLY A 856 -22.52 14.26 -5.57
CA GLY A 856 -21.50 15.30 -5.66
C GLY A 856 -20.41 15.00 -6.68
N ALA A 857 -19.91 13.76 -6.75
CA ALA A 857 -18.87 13.39 -7.70
C ALA A 857 -19.32 13.49 -9.17
N PRO A 858 -20.50 12.95 -9.58
CA PRO A 858 -21.03 13.16 -10.92
C PRO A 858 -21.28 14.63 -11.24
N LEU A 859 -21.81 15.42 -10.32
CA LEU A 859 -22.06 16.85 -10.52
C LEU A 859 -20.76 17.64 -10.70
N LEU A 860 -19.75 17.36 -9.88
CA LEU A 860 -18.43 17.98 -9.99
C LEU A 860 -17.77 17.66 -11.34
N LEU A 861 -17.80 16.39 -11.74
CA LEU A 861 -17.25 15.96 -13.04
C LEU A 861 -18.03 16.61 -14.20
N ALA A 862 -19.37 16.66 -14.14
CA ALA A 862 -20.21 17.29 -15.15
C ALA A 862 -19.94 18.79 -15.25
N ALA A 863 -19.84 19.49 -14.13
CA ALA A 863 -19.54 20.93 -14.11
C ALA A 863 -18.16 21.22 -14.74
N LEU A 864 -17.14 20.46 -14.36
CA LEU A 864 -15.79 20.61 -14.90
C LEU A 864 -15.72 20.25 -16.39
N ALA A 865 -16.41 19.22 -16.80
CA ALA A 865 -16.53 18.80 -18.18
C ALA A 865 -17.22 19.86 -19.04
N LEU A 866 -18.29 20.48 -18.54
CA LEU A 866 -18.99 21.58 -19.23
C LEU A 866 -18.11 22.83 -19.33
N LEU A 867 -17.36 23.17 -18.27
CA LEU A 867 -16.38 24.26 -18.31
C LEU A 867 -15.29 24.01 -19.35
N ALA A 868 -14.77 22.78 -19.41
CA ALA A 868 -13.77 22.36 -20.39
C ALA A 868 -14.29 22.45 -21.84
N CYS A 869 -15.58 22.20 -22.07
CA CYS A 869 -16.23 22.39 -23.35
C CYS A 869 -16.51 23.86 -23.68
N TYR A 870 -16.87 24.66 -22.68
CA TYR A 870 -17.26 26.07 -22.87
C TYR A 870 -16.11 26.93 -23.37
N ILE A 871 -14.90 26.75 -22.85
CA ILE A 871 -13.72 27.57 -23.21
C ILE A 871 -13.39 27.48 -24.72
N PRO A 872 -13.24 26.30 -25.33
CA PRO A 872 -13.02 26.18 -26.78
C PRO A 872 -14.22 26.69 -27.62
N ALA A 873 -15.45 26.41 -27.16
CA ALA A 873 -16.66 26.85 -27.83
C ALA A 873 -16.76 28.36 -27.85
N ARG A 874 -16.46 29.06 -26.74
CA ARG A 874 -16.45 30.54 -26.66
C ARG A 874 -15.37 31.16 -27.57
N ARG A 875 -14.20 30.56 -27.68
CA ARG A 875 -13.13 31.04 -28.57
C ARG A 875 -13.57 30.99 -30.04
N SER A 876 -14.37 29.97 -30.45
CA SER A 876 -14.87 29.85 -31.83
C SER A 876 -15.90 30.90 -32.22
N MET A 877 -16.68 31.42 -31.24
CA MET A 877 -17.67 32.49 -31.48
C MET A 877 -17.02 33.85 -31.71
N LYS A 878 -15.72 34.02 -31.42
CA LYS A 878 -14.98 35.28 -31.70
C LYS A 878 -14.35 35.31 -33.09
N ILE A 879 -14.59 34.30 -33.92
CA ILE A 879 -14.00 34.19 -35.24
C ILE A 879 -14.81 35.10 -36.16
N ASP A 880 -14.11 35.97 -36.90
CA ASP A 880 -14.68 36.81 -37.95
C ASP A 880 -15.22 35.91 -39.11
N PRO A 881 -16.54 35.99 -39.46
CA PRO A 881 -17.14 35.20 -40.52
C PRO A 881 -16.42 35.36 -41.86
N VAL A 882 -15.93 36.56 -42.18
CA VAL A 882 -15.22 36.86 -43.44
C VAL A 882 -13.86 36.14 -43.47
N LYS A 883 -13.11 36.08 -42.34
CA LYS A 883 -11.87 35.36 -42.28
C LYS A 883 -12.06 33.82 -42.29
N ALA A 884 -13.20 33.31 -41.78
CA ALA A 884 -13.56 31.92 -41.84
C ALA A 884 -13.90 31.41 -43.24
N LEU A 885 -14.40 32.29 -44.08
CA LEU A 885 -14.74 31.98 -45.51
C LEU A 885 -13.53 32.13 -46.45
N ARG A 886 -12.55 33.00 -46.11
CA ARG A 886 -11.33 33.24 -46.90
C ARG A 886 -10.14 32.30 -46.62
N GLN A 887 -10.19 31.45 -45.59
CA GLN A 887 -9.14 30.46 -45.34
C GLN A 887 -9.36 29.28 -46.29
N GLU A 888 -8.67 29.26 -47.43
CA GLU A 888 -8.47 28.12 -48.32
C GLU A 888 -7.54 27.03 -47.71
#